data_72356c32c9e08ca50c983184eb164a9a
#
_entry.id   72356c32c9e08ca50c983184eb164a9a
#
_cell.length_a   1.000
_cell.length_b   1.000
_cell.length_c   1.000
_cell.angle_alpha   90.00
_cell.angle_beta   90.00
_cell.angle_gamma   90.00
#
_symmetry.space_group_name_H-M   'P 1'
#
loop_
_entity.id
_entity.type
_entity.pdbx_description
1 polymer ?
#
loop_
_entity_poly.entity_id
_entity_poly.type
_entity_poly.pdbx_seq_one_letter_code
_entity_poly.pdbx_strand_id
1 'polypeptide(L)'
;MCELWARLVRISSGRTLILSLFWVVFSLTTVWGQDVESFSYSAPKRYNIEDIEVVGVQFFEKDVLVQLSGLRVGDTIELPSNDITKAVKKLRKENLFSSVEISVAKIEGDNAVLRIELKEQPRTSDIRFEGIKKSQREDLNDKLSFKIGQQATASNIDAALRVIRKYFYEKGHWNVQASARQEVDTTSINAVIVTFVVNRGKKVRIKEISFEGNHAFDDAKLRKKGFKDTKRRLWWNPFRGAKYIEDKYRDDLGNLISFYNEHGYRDARVVSDSVYLLPNNRVGIRVKIEEGMQYHIRDIKWVGNTVYRSDVLSELLGMKKGDVYDQVLIEKRLQIDENSVSTGYMDNGYLFFHVTPVETNVANDSVSLEMRIFEGPQATITDVEIHGNTRTSERVIRRELRTYPGDLFSRTNVIRSLRELANLGYFEPEALMQNGVRPEPNVQDGTVTLHYTVEEKQSDQFEASAGWGGGVFVASLGLRFTNFSLGRIFEKNAWRPIPSGDGQSLGIRVTSNGTQYSAMSVSFTEPWLGGSKPNNFSVSFYRSVYDYSKWVWRRSDDYFRIIGGAIGLGTRLKWPDDYFTLYTEFSYQNYKLRNWKQDFLFTNGTANNMSMRFVLGRNSVDQPIYPRTGSNFSLSLQLTPPYSYINGKDYTSPTMTSQERYRWVEYHKWTARAQWYTSVIDDLVLHFNAQFGYLGYYNKNVGYSPFEGFDLGGDGLSGNNFIYGRESVALRGYSNGSLTPTVGSGVRMANVYDKFTLELRYPIVLKPQTSVYALVFTDAGNSWYELNQFNPFQLYRSVGAGFRVFLPIFGMLGFDLGYGFDAVPGNSSANKWQPHFLIGMPL
;
A
#
# COMPACT_ATOMS: atom_id res chain seq x y z
N MET A 1 -17.84 7.70 -48.35
CA MET A 1 -18.00 7.28 -49.74
C MET A 1 -18.55 5.86 -49.67
N CYS A 2 -19.76 5.81 -49.91
CA CYS A 2 -20.63 5.02 -50.80
C CYS A 2 -20.79 3.60 -50.26
N GLU A 3 -21.94 3.28 -49.69
CA GLU A 3 -23.29 3.13 -50.23
C GLU A 3 -23.30 2.28 -51.50
N LEU A 4 -24.30 1.41 -51.46
CA LEU A 4 -24.90 0.61 -52.55
C LEU A 4 -24.19 -0.72 -52.81
N TRP A 5 -24.84 -1.84 -52.49
CA TRP A 5 -25.90 -2.46 -53.34
C TRP A 5 -26.77 -3.38 -52.48
N ALA A 6 -28.00 -2.92 -52.27
CA ALA A 6 -29.15 -3.74 -51.99
C ALA A 6 -29.94 -3.81 -53.26
N ARG A 7 -30.54 -4.97 -53.51
CA ARG A 7 -31.79 -5.23 -54.22
C ARG A 7 -31.73 -6.25 -55.35
N LEU A 8 -32.75 -7.02 -55.24
CA LEU A 8 -33.44 -7.80 -56.29
C LEU A 8 -32.88 -9.23 -56.46
N VAL A 9 -33.65 -10.30 -56.32
CA VAL A 9 -34.90 -10.54 -57.01
C VAL A 9 -35.84 -11.50 -56.26
N ARG A 10 -37.07 -11.12 -56.20
CA ARG A 10 -38.28 -11.88 -55.84
C ARG A 10 -38.78 -12.73 -57.04
N ILE A 11 -39.64 -13.74 -56.71
CA ILE A 11 -40.63 -14.35 -57.56
C ILE A 11 -40.10 -15.66 -58.19
N SER A 12 -40.76 -16.79 -58.17
CA SER A 12 -42.21 -17.14 -58.06
C SER A 12 -42.34 -18.62 -57.90
N SER A 13 -43.35 -19.03 -57.18
CA SER A 13 -44.41 -20.00 -57.44
C SER A 13 -44.17 -21.13 -58.44
N GLY A 14 -44.52 -22.32 -58.04
CA GLY A 14 -45.09 -23.22 -58.95
C GLY A 14 -45.02 -24.70 -58.53
N ARG A 15 -46.07 -25.17 -57.99
CA ARG A 15 -46.59 -26.55 -58.03
C ARG A 15 -45.96 -27.43 -59.06
N THR A 16 -45.55 -28.65 -58.72
CA THR A 16 -46.09 -29.86 -59.29
C THR A 16 -45.83 -31.10 -58.45
N LEU A 17 -46.89 -31.69 -58.02
CA LEU A 17 -47.03 -33.06 -57.59
C LEU A 17 -46.64 -33.96 -58.78
N ILE A 18 -46.12 -35.17 -58.51
CA ILE A 18 -46.57 -36.47 -59.10
C ILE A 18 -45.52 -37.53 -58.75
N LEU A 19 -45.84 -38.43 -57.94
CA LEU A 19 -45.85 -39.89 -58.02
C LEU A 19 -44.70 -40.60 -58.75
N SER A 20 -44.05 -41.46 -57.94
CA SER A 20 -43.75 -42.85 -58.24
C SER A 20 -43.23 -43.54 -57.02
N LEU A 21 -43.93 -44.20 -56.23
CA LEU A 21 -44.52 -45.55 -56.23
C LEU A 21 -43.58 -46.60 -56.84
N PHE A 22 -43.28 -47.58 -55.99
CA PHE A 22 -42.71 -48.89 -56.18
C PHE A 22 -41.26 -49.08 -56.45
N TRP A 23 -40.57 -49.58 -55.43
CA TRP A 23 -39.98 -50.93 -55.46
C TRP A 23 -39.79 -51.48 -54.09
N VAL A 24 -40.71 -52.28 -53.58
CA VAL A 24 -40.50 -53.25 -52.51
C VAL A 24 -39.73 -54.40 -53.13
N VAL A 25 -38.53 -54.55 -52.80
CA VAL A 25 -37.82 -55.83 -52.93
C VAL A 25 -37.52 -56.32 -51.50
N PHE A 26 -38.29 -57.34 -51.22
CA PHE A 26 -38.13 -58.27 -50.15
C PHE A 26 -36.76 -58.94 -50.25
N SER A 27 -35.82 -58.60 -49.41
CA SER A 27 -34.70 -59.47 -49.04
C SER A 27 -34.86 -59.88 -47.59
N LEU A 28 -35.46 -61.03 -47.44
CA LEU A 28 -35.38 -61.81 -46.23
C LEU A 28 -33.87 -62.09 -45.95
N THR A 29 -33.29 -61.35 -45.14
CA THR A 29 -32.14 -61.83 -44.40
C THR A 29 -32.63 -62.23 -42.99
N THR A 30 -32.60 -63.52 -42.78
CA THR A 30 -32.77 -64.10 -41.42
C THR A 30 -31.77 -63.47 -40.50
N VAL A 31 -32.22 -62.45 -39.71
CA VAL A 31 -31.55 -62.03 -38.52
C VAL A 31 -31.76 -63.17 -37.51
N TRP A 32 -30.69 -63.91 -37.24
CA TRP A 32 -30.67 -64.74 -36.05
C TRP A 32 -30.85 -63.82 -34.84
N GLY A 33 -32.05 -63.82 -34.25
CA GLY A 33 -32.29 -63.21 -32.96
C GLY A 33 -31.38 -63.90 -31.94
N GLN A 34 -30.44 -63.20 -31.41
CA GLN A 34 -29.92 -63.59 -30.13
C GLN A 34 -31.05 -63.48 -29.11
N ASP A 35 -31.39 -64.63 -28.46
CA ASP A 35 -32.27 -64.65 -27.33
C ASP A 35 -31.75 -63.68 -26.26
N VAL A 36 -32.38 -62.51 -26.24
CA VAL A 36 -32.16 -61.59 -25.12
C VAL A 36 -32.92 -62.24 -23.95
N GLU A 37 -32.24 -62.98 -23.09
CA GLU A 37 -32.82 -63.44 -21.83
C GLU A 37 -33.38 -62.24 -21.10
N SER A 38 -34.71 -62.15 -21.05
CA SER A 38 -35.40 -61.09 -20.34
C SER A 38 -35.28 -61.34 -18.86
N PHE A 39 -34.46 -60.54 -18.17
CA PHE A 39 -34.34 -60.62 -16.69
C PHE A 39 -35.63 -60.18 -16.00
N SER A 40 -36.21 -61.07 -15.19
CA SER A 40 -37.37 -60.76 -14.41
C SER A 40 -37.05 -60.58 -12.97
N TYR A 41 -37.45 -59.47 -12.36
CA TYR A 41 -37.26 -59.20 -10.96
C TYR A 41 -37.99 -60.17 -10.01
N SER A 42 -38.97 -60.91 -10.55
CA SER A 42 -39.75 -61.93 -9.80
C SER A 42 -39.05 -63.29 -9.73
N ALA A 43 -38.02 -63.53 -10.54
CA ALA A 43 -37.27 -64.79 -10.55
C ALA A 43 -35.78 -64.50 -10.86
N PRO A 44 -35.03 -63.93 -9.92
CA PRO A 44 -33.61 -63.65 -10.10
C PRO A 44 -32.79 -64.94 -10.17
N LYS A 45 -31.88 -65.02 -11.13
CA LYS A 45 -30.92 -66.13 -11.26
C LYS A 45 -29.58 -65.75 -10.77
N ARG A 46 -28.79 -66.67 -10.25
CA ARG A 46 -27.41 -66.48 -9.73
C ARG A 46 -26.41 -66.74 -10.86
N TYR A 47 -25.46 -65.85 -11.00
CA TYR A 47 -24.33 -65.97 -11.93
C TYR A 47 -23.03 -65.62 -11.24
N ASN A 48 -21.95 -66.26 -11.65
CA ASN A 48 -20.60 -65.91 -11.23
C ASN A 48 -20.07 -64.79 -12.17
N ILE A 49 -19.48 -63.76 -11.65
CA ILE A 49 -18.87 -62.71 -12.51
C ILE A 49 -17.56 -63.26 -13.05
N GLU A 50 -17.53 -63.54 -14.35
CA GLU A 50 -16.37 -64.07 -15.05
C GLU A 50 -15.41 -62.95 -15.41
N ASP A 51 -15.92 -61.79 -15.86
CA ASP A 51 -15.15 -60.61 -16.21
C ASP A 51 -16.01 -59.35 -16.04
N ILE A 52 -15.35 -58.16 -15.90
CA ILE A 52 -15.96 -56.87 -15.83
C ILE A 52 -15.33 -55.96 -16.88
N GLU A 53 -16.00 -55.72 -17.96
CA GLU A 53 -15.58 -54.80 -19.01
C GLU A 53 -15.91 -53.36 -18.62
N VAL A 54 -14.91 -52.44 -18.58
CA VAL A 54 -15.16 -51.02 -18.43
C VAL A 54 -14.93 -50.32 -19.77
N VAL A 55 -15.96 -49.62 -20.24
CA VAL A 55 -15.92 -48.88 -21.51
C VAL A 55 -16.34 -47.41 -21.33
N GLY A 56 -15.89 -46.55 -22.25
CA GLY A 56 -16.27 -45.13 -22.29
C GLY A 56 -15.40 -44.22 -21.42
N VAL A 57 -14.33 -44.71 -20.78
CA VAL A 57 -13.39 -43.95 -20.01
C VAL A 57 -12.07 -43.72 -20.76
N GLN A 58 -11.50 -42.52 -20.60
CA GLN A 58 -10.23 -42.10 -21.22
C GLN A 58 -9.14 -41.69 -20.23
N PHE A 59 -9.54 -41.17 -19.08
CA PHE A 59 -8.62 -40.59 -18.10
C PHE A 59 -8.52 -41.38 -16.79
N PHE A 60 -9.29 -42.44 -16.63
CA PHE A 60 -9.30 -43.27 -15.44
C PHE A 60 -8.84 -44.70 -15.75
N GLU A 61 -8.07 -45.28 -14.84
CA GLU A 61 -7.70 -46.69 -14.92
C GLU A 61 -8.89 -47.59 -14.67
N LYS A 62 -9.09 -48.57 -15.53
CA LYS A 62 -10.28 -49.47 -15.51
C LYS A 62 -10.37 -50.27 -14.22
N ASP A 63 -9.26 -50.75 -13.73
CA ASP A 63 -9.19 -51.58 -12.50
C ASP A 63 -9.60 -50.81 -11.25
N VAL A 64 -9.25 -49.50 -11.18
CA VAL A 64 -9.67 -48.61 -10.11
C VAL A 64 -11.19 -48.43 -10.12
N LEU A 65 -11.79 -48.29 -11.30
CA LEU A 65 -13.23 -48.12 -11.45
C LEU A 65 -14.01 -49.39 -11.09
N VAL A 66 -13.47 -50.56 -11.39
CA VAL A 66 -14.04 -51.83 -10.94
C VAL A 66 -14.01 -51.90 -9.42
N GLN A 67 -12.91 -51.58 -8.78
CA GLN A 67 -12.85 -51.51 -7.31
C GLN A 67 -13.85 -50.50 -6.70
N LEU A 68 -13.98 -49.33 -7.28
CA LEU A 68 -14.93 -48.29 -6.85
C LEU A 68 -16.37 -48.74 -6.99
N SER A 69 -16.71 -49.55 -8.00
CA SER A 69 -18.04 -50.11 -8.15
C SER A 69 -18.41 -51.05 -7.00
N GLY A 70 -17.39 -51.67 -6.40
CA GLY A 70 -17.54 -52.70 -5.36
C GLY A 70 -17.92 -54.06 -5.92
N LEU A 71 -17.89 -54.27 -7.26
CA LEU A 71 -18.02 -55.55 -7.92
C LEU A 71 -16.63 -56.16 -8.06
N ARG A 72 -16.50 -57.50 -8.01
CA ARG A 72 -15.25 -58.24 -8.16
C ARG A 72 -15.45 -59.41 -9.11
N VAL A 73 -14.50 -59.69 -9.93
CA VAL A 73 -14.39 -60.95 -10.67
C VAL A 73 -14.32 -62.12 -9.72
N GLY A 74 -15.13 -63.12 -9.93
CA GLY A 74 -15.28 -64.31 -9.06
C GLY A 74 -16.41 -64.23 -8.01
N ASP A 75 -17.02 -63.06 -7.81
CA ASP A 75 -18.19 -62.92 -6.94
C ASP A 75 -19.45 -63.51 -7.59
N THR A 76 -20.32 -64.09 -6.77
CA THR A 76 -21.64 -64.58 -7.24
C THR A 76 -22.67 -63.43 -7.12
N ILE A 77 -23.35 -63.08 -8.18
CA ILE A 77 -24.32 -62.01 -8.21
C ILE A 77 -25.69 -62.57 -8.66
N GLU A 78 -26.77 -62.05 -8.04
CA GLU A 78 -28.14 -62.30 -8.54
C GLU A 78 -28.48 -61.25 -9.64
N LEU A 79 -28.98 -61.65 -10.76
CA LEU A 79 -29.40 -60.76 -11.84
C LEU A 79 -30.90 -60.94 -12.13
N PRO A 80 -31.68 -59.82 -12.12
CA PRO A 80 -31.34 -58.47 -11.65
C PRO A 80 -31.21 -58.37 -10.13
N SER A 81 -30.32 -57.47 -9.61
CA SER A 81 -30.00 -57.37 -8.18
C SER A 81 -29.85 -55.94 -7.66
N ASN A 82 -29.96 -55.85 -6.35
CA ASN A 82 -29.63 -54.62 -5.62
C ASN A 82 -28.11 -54.27 -5.66
N ASP A 83 -27.25 -55.24 -5.94
CA ASP A 83 -25.81 -55.01 -5.94
C ASP A 83 -25.37 -54.21 -7.18
N ILE A 84 -26.01 -54.47 -8.32
CA ILE A 84 -25.84 -53.57 -9.50
C ILE A 84 -26.32 -52.15 -9.18
N THR A 85 -27.45 -52.01 -8.51
CA THR A 85 -27.94 -50.70 -8.09
C THR A 85 -27.02 -50.02 -7.11
N LYS A 86 -26.40 -50.76 -6.16
CA LYS A 86 -25.40 -50.23 -5.25
C LYS A 86 -24.11 -49.80 -5.99
N ALA A 87 -23.66 -50.62 -6.93
CA ALA A 87 -22.49 -50.28 -7.77
C ALA A 87 -22.70 -48.98 -8.57
N VAL A 88 -23.86 -48.86 -9.24
CA VAL A 88 -24.23 -47.60 -9.92
C VAL A 88 -24.26 -46.42 -8.95
N LYS A 89 -24.88 -46.59 -7.76
CA LYS A 89 -24.92 -45.51 -6.74
C LYS A 89 -23.52 -45.13 -6.24
N LYS A 90 -22.61 -46.09 -6.04
CA LYS A 90 -21.24 -45.83 -5.62
C LYS A 90 -20.50 -45.00 -6.68
N LEU A 91 -20.51 -45.45 -7.94
CA LEU A 91 -19.86 -44.76 -9.04
C LEU A 91 -20.43 -43.35 -9.28
N ARG A 92 -21.77 -43.17 -9.18
CA ARG A 92 -22.41 -41.83 -9.26
C ARG A 92 -22.07 -40.90 -8.11
N LYS A 93 -21.85 -41.46 -6.90
CA LYS A 93 -21.49 -40.65 -5.73
C LYS A 93 -20.15 -39.91 -5.87
N GLU A 94 -19.25 -40.47 -6.64
CA GLU A 94 -17.93 -39.85 -6.89
C GLU A 94 -18.06 -38.59 -7.78
N ASN A 95 -19.20 -38.33 -8.44
CA ASN A 95 -19.42 -37.16 -9.32
C ASN A 95 -18.41 -37.04 -10.50
N LEU A 96 -17.74 -38.15 -10.84
CA LEU A 96 -16.74 -38.19 -11.93
C LEU A 96 -17.37 -38.47 -13.29
N PHE A 97 -18.59 -38.99 -13.33
CA PHE A 97 -19.26 -39.51 -14.53
C PHE A 97 -20.59 -38.78 -14.75
N SER A 98 -20.89 -38.51 -16.02
CA SER A 98 -22.17 -37.93 -16.48
C SER A 98 -23.22 -39.02 -16.70
N SER A 99 -22.82 -40.24 -17.10
CA SER A 99 -23.64 -41.44 -17.18
C SER A 99 -22.91 -42.62 -16.58
N VAL A 100 -23.64 -43.46 -15.89
CA VAL A 100 -23.18 -44.74 -15.37
C VAL A 100 -24.27 -45.78 -15.70
N GLU A 101 -23.92 -46.72 -16.53
CA GLU A 101 -24.80 -47.82 -16.94
C GLU A 101 -24.04 -49.13 -16.70
N ILE A 102 -24.72 -50.12 -16.13
CA ILE A 102 -24.20 -51.46 -15.97
C ILE A 102 -25.16 -52.42 -16.65
N SER A 103 -24.63 -53.14 -17.65
CA SER A 103 -25.35 -54.12 -18.43
C SER A 103 -24.64 -55.46 -18.38
N VAL A 104 -25.35 -56.50 -18.80
CA VAL A 104 -24.78 -57.81 -18.99
C VAL A 104 -24.27 -57.91 -20.44
N ALA A 105 -22.96 -58.08 -20.63
CA ALA A 105 -22.37 -58.18 -21.96
C ALA A 105 -22.54 -59.58 -22.56
N LYS A 106 -22.46 -60.61 -21.71
CA LYS A 106 -22.51 -62.04 -22.17
C LYS A 106 -22.89 -62.92 -20.97
N ILE A 107 -23.63 -64.03 -21.26
CA ILE A 107 -23.92 -65.08 -20.33
C ILE A 107 -23.51 -66.42 -20.96
N GLU A 108 -22.68 -67.20 -20.24
CA GLU A 108 -22.33 -68.55 -20.64
C GLU A 108 -22.56 -69.52 -19.47
N GLY A 109 -23.65 -70.27 -19.52
CA GLY A 109 -24.05 -71.18 -18.43
C GLY A 109 -24.33 -70.38 -17.14
N ASP A 110 -23.57 -70.67 -16.10
CA ASP A 110 -23.67 -70.00 -14.79
C ASP A 110 -22.77 -68.77 -14.65
N ASN A 111 -22.06 -68.38 -15.72
CA ASN A 111 -21.12 -67.23 -15.73
C ASN A 111 -21.70 -66.02 -16.47
N ALA A 112 -21.43 -64.83 -16.00
CA ALA A 112 -21.85 -63.57 -16.58
C ALA A 112 -20.69 -62.56 -16.72
N VAL A 113 -20.55 -61.97 -17.88
CA VAL A 113 -19.64 -60.83 -18.09
C VAL A 113 -20.47 -59.55 -17.95
N LEU A 114 -20.06 -58.70 -17.01
CA LEU A 114 -20.68 -57.42 -16.77
C LEU A 114 -19.98 -56.35 -17.58
N ARG A 115 -20.74 -55.41 -18.17
CA ARG A 115 -20.22 -54.24 -18.83
C ARG A 115 -20.61 -52.98 -18.06
N ILE A 116 -19.65 -52.24 -17.61
CA ILE A 116 -19.80 -50.94 -16.96
C ILE A 116 -19.53 -49.87 -18.05
N GLU A 117 -20.55 -49.22 -18.51
CA GLU A 117 -20.43 -48.11 -19.45
C GLU A 117 -20.46 -46.79 -18.70
N LEU A 118 -19.38 -46.03 -18.82
CA LEU A 118 -19.16 -44.78 -18.11
C LEU A 118 -18.94 -43.67 -19.11
N LYS A 119 -19.60 -42.54 -18.87
CA LYS A 119 -19.29 -41.31 -19.62
C LYS A 119 -18.67 -40.32 -18.66
N GLU A 120 -17.42 -40.00 -18.86
CA GLU A 120 -16.69 -39.07 -17.98
C GLU A 120 -17.28 -37.66 -18.06
N GLN A 121 -17.28 -36.97 -16.90
CA GLN A 121 -17.54 -35.55 -16.84
C GLN A 121 -16.46 -34.77 -17.60
N PRO A 122 -16.86 -33.83 -18.48
CA PRO A 122 -15.88 -33.07 -19.26
C PRO A 122 -14.98 -32.22 -18.34
N ARG A 123 -13.72 -32.02 -18.73
CA ARG A 123 -12.76 -31.14 -18.05
C ARG A 123 -12.81 -29.74 -18.61
N THR A 124 -12.54 -28.78 -17.79
CA THR A 124 -12.49 -27.37 -18.17
C THR A 124 -11.20 -27.07 -18.93
N SER A 125 -11.29 -26.72 -20.20
CA SER A 125 -10.15 -26.28 -21.02
C SER A 125 -9.87 -24.80 -20.89
N ASP A 126 -10.91 -23.98 -20.72
CA ASP A 126 -10.80 -22.53 -20.59
C ASP A 126 -11.91 -21.96 -19.69
N ILE A 127 -11.62 -20.87 -19.01
CA ILE A 127 -12.56 -20.13 -18.16
C ILE A 127 -12.71 -18.72 -18.70
N ARG A 128 -13.91 -18.39 -19.20
CA ARG A 128 -14.24 -17.09 -19.76
C ARG A 128 -15.21 -16.32 -18.88
N PHE A 129 -15.12 -15.00 -18.94
CA PHE A 129 -16.02 -14.11 -18.20
C PHE A 129 -16.62 -13.08 -19.14
N GLU A 130 -17.94 -12.93 -19.11
CA GLU A 130 -18.69 -11.92 -19.82
C GLU A 130 -19.35 -10.93 -18.86
N GLY A 131 -19.45 -9.65 -19.24
CA GLY A 131 -20.10 -8.60 -18.45
C GLY A 131 -19.25 -7.98 -17.34
N ILE A 132 -17.95 -8.33 -17.24
CA ILE A 132 -17.03 -7.79 -16.24
C ILE A 132 -15.78 -7.13 -16.85
N LYS A 133 -15.09 -6.29 -16.06
CA LYS A 133 -13.85 -5.61 -16.49
C LYS A 133 -12.64 -6.54 -16.37
N LYS A 134 -11.56 -6.25 -17.13
CA LYS A 134 -10.32 -7.03 -17.12
C LYS A 134 -9.74 -7.20 -15.69
N SER A 135 -9.63 -6.13 -14.92
CA SER A 135 -9.15 -6.20 -13.53
C SER A 135 -10.02 -7.06 -12.60
N GLN A 136 -11.34 -7.09 -12.84
CA GLN A 136 -12.25 -7.94 -12.06
C GLN A 136 -12.13 -9.41 -12.45
N ARG A 137 -11.74 -9.70 -13.69
CA ARG A 137 -11.44 -11.06 -14.14
C ARG A 137 -10.19 -11.59 -13.44
N GLU A 138 -9.15 -10.78 -13.37
CA GLU A 138 -7.91 -11.13 -12.68
C GLU A 138 -8.19 -11.41 -11.20
N ASP A 139 -8.85 -10.49 -10.48
CA ASP A 139 -9.28 -10.68 -9.08
C ASP A 139 -10.10 -11.96 -8.86
N LEU A 140 -11.01 -12.31 -9.79
CA LEU A 140 -11.85 -13.51 -9.68
C LEU A 140 -11.06 -14.78 -9.96
N ASN A 141 -10.15 -14.77 -10.93
CA ASN A 141 -9.30 -15.91 -11.21
C ASN A 141 -8.48 -16.34 -9.99
N ASP A 142 -8.03 -15.38 -9.18
CA ASP A 142 -7.28 -15.68 -7.95
C ASP A 142 -8.20 -16.25 -6.85
N LYS A 143 -9.42 -15.73 -6.74
CA LYS A 143 -10.38 -16.11 -5.70
C LYS A 143 -11.16 -17.41 -5.99
N LEU A 144 -11.28 -17.81 -7.26
CA LEU A 144 -11.97 -19.03 -7.62
C LEU A 144 -11.12 -20.26 -7.29
N SER A 145 -11.71 -21.21 -6.58
CA SER A 145 -11.16 -22.57 -6.41
C SER A 145 -11.30 -23.41 -7.67
N PHE A 146 -12.21 -23.03 -8.58
CA PHE A 146 -12.45 -23.70 -9.86
C PHE A 146 -11.39 -23.27 -10.87
N LYS A 147 -10.55 -24.21 -11.31
CA LYS A 147 -9.40 -23.95 -12.19
C LYS A 147 -9.49 -24.76 -13.50
N ILE A 148 -8.73 -24.32 -14.50
CA ILE A 148 -8.53 -25.08 -15.75
C ILE A 148 -7.99 -26.47 -15.41
N GLY A 149 -8.48 -27.50 -16.12
CA GLY A 149 -8.17 -28.90 -15.90
C GLY A 149 -9.10 -29.63 -14.91
N GLN A 150 -9.89 -28.90 -14.12
CA GLN A 150 -10.88 -29.51 -13.23
C GLN A 150 -12.14 -29.92 -13.99
N GLN A 151 -12.86 -30.90 -13.44
CA GLN A 151 -14.12 -31.35 -14.01
C GLN A 151 -15.21 -30.28 -13.90
N ALA A 152 -15.91 -30.02 -15.00
CA ALA A 152 -16.97 -29.05 -15.10
C ALA A 152 -18.31 -29.62 -14.56
N THR A 153 -18.32 -30.07 -13.31
CA THR A 153 -19.52 -30.57 -12.62
C THR A 153 -20.41 -29.41 -12.21
N ALA A 154 -21.72 -29.69 -12.11
CA ALA A 154 -22.70 -28.72 -11.61
C ALA A 154 -22.30 -28.15 -10.24
N SER A 155 -21.78 -29.00 -9.35
CA SER A 155 -21.33 -28.60 -8.00
C SER A 155 -20.17 -27.60 -8.05
N ASN A 156 -19.16 -27.87 -8.90
CA ASN A 156 -18.00 -26.99 -9.05
C ASN A 156 -18.40 -25.63 -9.67
N ILE A 157 -19.27 -25.65 -10.65
CA ILE A 157 -19.79 -24.45 -11.31
C ILE A 157 -20.65 -23.64 -10.33
N ASP A 158 -21.54 -24.28 -9.57
CA ASP A 158 -22.35 -23.59 -8.57
C ASP A 158 -21.49 -23.00 -7.43
N ALA A 159 -20.42 -23.68 -7.02
CA ALA A 159 -19.46 -23.13 -6.08
C ALA A 159 -18.78 -21.88 -6.66
N ALA A 160 -18.33 -21.93 -7.90
CA ALA A 160 -17.76 -20.77 -8.60
C ALA A 160 -18.77 -19.61 -8.71
N LEU A 161 -20.01 -19.88 -9.07
CA LEU A 161 -21.08 -18.89 -9.14
C LEU A 161 -21.37 -18.24 -7.78
N ARG A 162 -21.32 -18.99 -6.69
CA ARG A 162 -21.45 -18.43 -5.32
C ARG A 162 -20.31 -17.45 -5.03
N VAL A 163 -19.05 -17.80 -5.35
CA VAL A 163 -17.89 -16.92 -5.17
C VAL A 163 -18.03 -15.66 -6.03
N ILE A 164 -18.45 -15.80 -7.31
CA ILE A 164 -18.66 -14.66 -8.20
C ILE A 164 -19.76 -13.73 -7.66
N ARG A 165 -20.89 -14.27 -7.21
CA ARG A 165 -21.98 -13.47 -6.63
C ARG A 165 -21.52 -12.76 -5.36
N LYS A 166 -20.81 -13.45 -4.45
CA LYS A 166 -20.27 -12.90 -3.22
C LYS A 166 -19.30 -11.74 -3.52
N TYR A 167 -18.37 -11.91 -4.46
CA TYR A 167 -17.43 -10.88 -4.89
C TYR A 167 -18.10 -9.59 -5.35
N PHE A 168 -19.16 -9.69 -6.18
CA PHE A 168 -19.87 -8.50 -6.65
C PHE A 168 -20.79 -7.92 -5.58
N TYR A 169 -21.35 -8.74 -4.72
CA TYR A 169 -22.14 -8.32 -3.57
C TYR A 169 -21.30 -7.47 -2.60
N GLU A 170 -20.11 -7.93 -2.24
CA GLU A 170 -19.13 -7.19 -1.43
C GLU A 170 -18.70 -5.86 -2.11
N LYS A 171 -18.74 -5.78 -3.42
CA LYS A 171 -18.50 -4.53 -4.16
C LYS A 171 -19.73 -3.62 -4.32
N GLY A 172 -20.85 -3.97 -3.65
CA GLY A 172 -22.09 -3.19 -3.58
C GLY A 172 -23.05 -3.41 -4.74
N HIS A 173 -22.95 -4.53 -5.45
CA HIS A 173 -23.89 -4.95 -6.50
C HIS A 173 -24.90 -5.97 -5.93
N TRP A 174 -25.95 -5.50 -5.32
CA TRP A 174 -26.91 -6.35 -4.59
C TRP A 174 -27.75 -7.24 -5.48
N ASN A 175 -28.08 -6.77 -6.68
CA ASN A 175 -28.87 -7.50 -7.66
C ASN A 175 -27.97 -8.19 -8.73
N VAL A 176 -26.81 -8.70 -8.32
CA VAL A 176 -25.93 -9.43 -9.20
C VAL A 176 -26.56 -10.75 -9.62
N GLN A 177 -26.65 -10.99 -10.92
CA GLN A 177 -27.03 -12.27 -11.51
C GLN A 177 -25.81 -12.87 -12.18
N ALA A 178 -25.51 -14.10 -11.87
CA ALA A 178 -24.42 -14.84 -12.50
C ALA A 178 -24.93 -16.20 -12.92
N SER A 179 -24.67 -16.57 -14.14
CA SER A 179 -24.96 -17.87 -14.76
C SER A 179 -23.69 -18.41 -15.46
N ALA A 180 -23.68 -19.69 -15.73
CA ALA A 180 -22.59 -20.32 -16.44
C ALA A 180 -23.14 -21.01 -17.69
N ARG A 181 -22.38 -20.94 -18.78
CA ARG A 181 -22.63 -21.64 -20.04
C ARG A 181 -21.44 -22.53 -20.33
N GLN A 182 -21.70 -23.78 -20.69
CA GLN A 182 -20.66 -24.72 -21.10
C GLN A 182 -20.74 -24.89 -22.62
N GLU A 183 -19.61 -24.81 -23.28
CA GLU A 183 -19.46 -25.05 -24.71
C GLU A 183 -18.42 -26.15 -24.93
N VAL A 184 -18.69 -27.09 -25.77
CA VAL A 184 -17.75 -28.18 -26.09
C VAL A 184 -16.52 -27.58 -26.75
N ASP A 185 -15.36 -27.89 -26.24
CA ASP A 185 -14.09 -27.53 -26.86
C ASP A 185 -13.72 -28.59 -27.90
N THR A 186 -13.83 -28.23 -29.16
CA THR A 186 -13.52 -29.13 -30.29
C THR A 186 -12.03 -29.37 -30.49
N THR A 187 -11.16 -28.62 -29.78
CA THR A 187 -9.70 -28.74 -29.90
C THR A 187 -9.11 -29.73 -28.88
N SER A 188 -9.89 -30.12 -27.88
CA SER A 188 -9.46 -31.00 -26.79
C SER A 188 -10.47 -32.12 -26.55
N ILE A 189 -10.00 -33.33 -26.26
CA ILE A 189 -10.84 -34.50 -26.02
C ILE A 189 -11.55 -34.37 -24.67
N ASN A 190 -12.88 -34.58 -24.65
CA ASN A 190 -13.75 -34.51 -23.48
C ASN A 190 -13.55 -33.23 -22.65
N ALA A 191 -13.47 -32.09 -23.34
CA ALA A 191 -13.23 -30.80 -22.75
C ALA A 191 -14.35 -29.80 -23.02
N VAL A 192 -14.54 -28.86 -22.08
CA VAL A 192 -15.51 -27.76 -22.22
C VAL A 192 -14.90 -26.45 -21.82
N ILE A 193 -15.32 -25.41 -22.52
CA ILE A 193 -15.09 -24.01 -22.15
C ILE A 193 -16.23 -23.58 -21.24
N VAL A 194 -15.90 -23.11 -20.04
CA VAL A 194 -16.90 -22.60 -19.09
C VAL A 194 -16.92 -21.08 -19.15
N THR A 195 -18.03 -20.50 -19.62
CA THR A 195 -18.21 -19.05 -19.69
C THR A 195 -19.17 -18.60 -18.59
N PHE A 196 -18.64 -17.79 -17.66
CA PHE A 196 -19.44 -17.13 -16.62
C PHE A 196 -19.98 -15.81 -17.12
N VAL A 197 -21.31 -15.75 -17.29
CA VAL A 197 -22.03 -14.53 -17.71
C VAL A 197 -22.51 -13.81 -16.47
N VAL A 198 -22.01 -12.58 -16.25
CA VAL A 198 -22.28 -11.80 -15.05
C VAL A 198 -23.00 -10.51 -15.39
N ASN A 199 -24.23 -10.39 -14.96
CA ASN A 199 -24.96 -9.14 -14.94
C ASN A 199 -24.83 -8.51 -13.55
N ARG A 200 -23.96 -7.53 -13.43
CA ARG A 200 -23.66 -6.87 -12.14
C ARG A 200 -24.82 -6.05 -11.57
N GLY A 201 -25.74 -5.61 -12.40
CA GLY A 201 -26.74 -4.63 -12.01
C GLY A 201 -26.12 -3.28 -11.59
N LYS A 202 -26.97 -2.38 -11.12
CA LYS A 202 -26.51 -1.07 -10.58
C LYS A 202 -26.06 -1.25 -9.13
N LYS A 203 -25.04 -0.45 -8.72
CA LYS A 203 -24.61 -0.43 -7.33
C LYS A 203 -25.68 0.17 -6.43
N VAL A 204 -25.92 -0.50 -5.31
CA VAL A 204 -26.82 -0.02 -4.27
C VAL A 204 -26.11 1.01 -3.41
N ARG A 205 -26.80 2.12 -3.10
CA ARG A 205 -26.26 3.25 -2.32
C ARG A 205 -27.14 3.53 -1.11
N ILE A 206 -26.49 3.83 0.01
CA ILE A 206 -27.17 4.19 1.24
C ILE A 206 -27.73 5.62 1.11
N LYS A 207 -29.03 5.77 1.30
CA LYS A 207 -29.73 7.06 1.33
C LYS A 207 -29.84 7.57 2.76
N GLU A 208 -30.28 6.72 3.65
CA GLU A 208 -30.54 7.07 5.04
C GLU A 208 -30.14 5.96 6.02
N ILE A 209 -29.79 6.38 7.22
CA ILE A 209 -29.55 5.52 8.36
C ILE A 209 -30.26 6.17 9.53
N SER A 210 -31.21 5.46 10.13
CA SER A 210 -32.03 5.90 11.26
C SER A 210 -31.86 4.93 12.43
N PHE A 211 -31.95 5.48 13.63
CA PHE A 211 -31.90 4.72 14.86
C PHE A 211 -33.23 4.91 15.63
N GLU A 212 -33.62 3.89 16.35
CA GLU A 212 -34.80 3.89 17.22
C GLU A 212 -34.38 3.41 18.61
N GLY A 213 -34.87 4.08 19.65
CA GLY A 213 -34.53 3.75 21.05
C GLY A 213 -33.26 4.40 21.57
N ASN A 214 -32.63 5.28 20.76
CA ASN A 214 -31.44 6.04 21.13
C ASN A 214 -31.81 7.37 21.83
N HIS A 215 -31.88 7.36 23.15
CA HIS A 215 -32.21 8.50 23.98
C HIS A 215 -30.97 9.26 24.47
N ALA A 216 -29.87 8.57 24.69
CA ALA A 216 -28.60 9.12 25.18
C ALA A 216 -27.79 9.86 24.11
N PHE A 217 -27.89 9.41 22.87
CA PHE A 217 -27.13 9.98 21.76
C PHE A 217 -28.01 10.23 20.54
N ASP A 218 -27.83 11.38 19.92
CA ASP A 218 -28.53 11.71 18.68
C ASP A 218 -28.04 10.87 17.48
N ASP A 219 -28.91 10.73 16.49
CA ASP A 219 -28.62 10.01 15.25
C ASP A 219 -27.35 10.49 14.54
N ALA A 220 -27.03 11.80 14.60
CA ALA A 220 -25.88 12.35 13.94
C ALA A 220 -24.58 11.87 14.57
N LYS A 221 -24.55 11.77 15.91
CA LYS A 221 -23.41 11.26 16.69
C LYS A 221 -23.22 9.76 16.45
N LEU A 222 -24.31 8.97 16.46
CA LEU A 222 -24.25 7.54 16.18
C LEU A 222 -23.79 7.25 14.75
N ARG A 223 -24.29 7.99 13.75
CA ARG A 223 -23.81 7.90 12.35
C ARG A 223 -22.34 8.32 12.17
N LYS A 224 -21.83 9.21 13.00
CA LYS A 224 -20.44 9.68 12.91
C LYS A 224 -19.47 8.75 13.62
N LYS A 225 -19.81 8.33 14.83
CA LYS A 225 -18.92 7.60 15.75
C LYS A 225 -19.16 6.09 15.76
N GLY A 226 -20.42 5.63 15.75
CA GLY A 226 -20.78 4.22 15.73
C GLY A 226 -20.62 3.57 14.36
N PHE A 227 -20.95 4.28 13.28
CA PHE A 227 -20.83 3.77 11.92
C PHE A 227 -19.58 4.31 11.24
N LYS A 228 -18.52 3.52 11.13
CA LYS A 228 -17.22 3.92 10.57
C LYS A 228 -17.15 3.75 9.06
N ASP A 229 -17.68 2.64 8.54
CA ASP A 229 -17.62 2.27 7.12
C ASP A 229 -18.91 2.47 6.35
N THR A 230 -20.06 2.21 6.98
CA THR A 230 -21.39 2.34 6.40
C THR A 230 -21.87 3.80 6.48
N LYS A 231 -21.71 4.54 5.41
CA LYS A 231 -21.95 6.01 5.41
C LYS A 231 -22.91 6.41 4.29
N ARG A 232 -23.78 7.39 4.57
CA ARG A 232 -24.64 8.00 3.54
C ARG A 232 -23.83 8.95 2.65
N ARG A 233 -24.31 9.16 1.40
CA ARG A 233 -23.71 10.14 0.49
C ARG A 233 -24.00 11.56 1.01
N LEU A 234 -22.95 12.39 1.03
CA LEU A 234 -23.05 13.81 1.34
C LEU A 234 -22.87 14.61 0.05
N TRP A 235 -23.67 15.64 -0.16
CA TRP A 235 -23.64 16.45 -1.38
C TRP A 235 -22.31 17.21 -1.56
N TRP A 236 -21.69 17.63 -0.46
CA TRP A 236 -20.41 18.34 -0.44
C TRP A 236 -19.18 17.43 -0.49
N ASN A 237 -19.34 16.11 -0.35
CA ASN A 237 -18.25 15.14 -0.50
C ASN A 237 -18.63 14.05 -1.52
N PRO A 238 -18.51 14.34 -2.84
CA PRO A 238 -18.89 13.41 -3.90
C PRO A 238 -18.01 12.15 -3.95
N PHE A 239 -16.80 12.21 -3.38
CA PHE A 239 -15.83 11.09 -3.35
C PHE A 239 -16.12 10.09 -2.22
N ARG A 240 -16.96 10.46 -1.26
CA ARG A 240 -17.36 9.55 -0.18
C ARG A 240 -18.23 8.42 -0.74
N GLY A 241 -17.69 7.21 -0.67
CA GLY A 241 -18.41 6.00 -1.07
C GLY A 241 -19.58 5.74 -0.14
N ALA A 242 -20.81 5.85 -0.65
CA ALA A 242 -22.04 5.49 0.08
C ALA A 242 -22.56 4.13 -0.40
N LYS A 243 -21.70 3.13 -0.52
CA LYS A 243 -22.07 1.78 -0.95
C LYS A 243 -22.53 0.99 0.27
N TYR A 244 -23.60 0.22 0.11
CA TYR A 244 -23.95 -0.78 1.09
C TYR A 244 -23.10 -2.05 0.86
N ILE A 245 -22.40 -2.50 1.89
CA ILE A 245 -21.58 -3.72 1.93
C ILE A 245 -21.94 -4.40 3.26
N GLU A 246 -22.45 -5.62 3.18
CA GLU A 246 -23.03 -6.27 4.36
C GLU A 246 -22.02 -6.52 5.47
N ASP A 247 -20.84 -7.06 5.14
CA ASP A 247 -19.80 -7.35 6.14
C ASP A 247 -19.42 -6.07 6.92
N LYS A 248 -19.21 -4.96 6.21
CA LYS A 248 -18.92 -3.65 6.82
C LYS A 248 -20.07 -3.10 7.67
N TYR A 249 -21.29 -3.39 7.27
CA TYR A 249 -22.44 -3.03 8.06
C TYR A 249 -22.51 -3.84 9.34
N ARG A 250 -22.18 -5.13 9.29
CA ARG A 250 -22.10 -6.00 10.50
C ARG A 250 -21.00 -5.52 11.45
N ASP A 251 -19.85 -5.16 10.93
CA ASP A 251 -18.76 -4.55 11.71
C ASP A 251 -19.22 -3.24 12.36
N ASP A 252 -19.98 -2.42 11.64
CA ASP A 252 -20.49 -1.15 12.17
C ASP A 252 -21.56 -1.34 13.24
N LEU A 253 -22.35 -2.41 13.21
CA LEU A 253 -23.22 -2.76 14.35
C LEU A 253 -22.39 -3.10 15.59
N GLY A 254 -21.28 -3.82 15.44
CA GLY A 254 -20.31 -4.05 16.53
C GLY A 254 -19.68 -2.75 17.04
N ASN A 255 -19.23 -1.88 16.13
CA ASN A 255 -18.71 -0.56 16.49
C ASN A 255 -19.73 0.31 17.22
N LEU A 256 -21.01 0.21 16.85
CA LEU A 256 -22.09 0.93 17.52
C LEU A 256 -22.23 0.50 18.99
N ILE A 257 -22.22 -0.81 19.26
CA ILE A 257 -22.27 -1.33 20.64
C ILE A 257 -21.00 -0.94 21.40
N SER A 258 -19.82 -1.06 20.79
CA SER A 258 -18.56 -0.60 21.37
C SER A 258 -18.63 0.89 21.75
N PHE A 259 -19.22 1.72 20.89
CA PHE A 259 -19.42 3.15 21.19
C PHE A 259 -20.30 3.38 22.43
N TYR A 260 -21.36 2.60 22.62
CA TYR A 260 -22.18 2.66 23.84
C TYR A 260 -21.39 2.18 25.08
N ASN A 261 -20.62 1.10 24.93
CA ASN A 261 -19.77 0.56 26.01
C ASN A 261 -18.67 1.55 26.42
N GLU A 262 -18.11 2.33 25.47
CA GLU A 262 -17.16 3.45 25.74
C GLU A 262 -17.80 4.54 26.62
N HIS A 263 -19.13 4.64 26.64
CA HIS A 263 -19.85 5.66 27.38
C HIS A 263 -20.62 5.10 28.59
N GLY A 264 -20.29 3.89 29.02
CA GLY A 264 -20.84 3.26 30.21
C GLY A 264 -22.15 2.52 30.02
N TYR A 265 -22.68 2.43 28.82
CA TYR A 265 -23.91 1.68 28.53
C TYR A 265 -23.60 0.19 28.30
N ARG A 266 -23.24 -0.51 29.37
CA ARG A 266 -22.81 -1.92 29.38
C ARG A 266 -23.81 -2.87 28.74
N ASP A 267 -25.09 -2.66 29.00
CA ASP A 267 -26.16 -3.54 28.55
C ASP A 267 -26.75 -3.16 27.19
N ALA A 268 -26.11 -2.20 26.51
CA ALA A 268 -26.54 -1.75 25.21
C ALA A 268 -26.51 -2.88 24.18
N ARG A 269 -27.61 -3.04 23.44
CA ARG A 269 -27.73 -4.06 22.41
C ARG A 269 -28.56 -3.62 21.23
N VAL A 270 -28.26 -4.18 20.06
CA VAL A 270 -29.10 -4.07 18.89
C VAL A 270 -30.23 -5.09 19.00
N VAL A 271 -31.46 -4.62 19.15
CA VAL A 271 -32.66 -5.47 19.27
C VAL A 271 -33.06 -6.05 17.91
N SER A 272 -33.03 -5.19 16.91
CA SER A 272 -33.30 -5.58 15.53
C SER A 272 -32.68 -4.56 14.55
N ASP A 273 -32.35 -5.04 13.39
CA ASP A 273 -31.91 -4.20 12.28
C ASP A 273 -32.68 -4.55 10.99
N SER A 274 -32.88 -3.60 10.14
CA SER A 274 -33.51 -3.81 8.84
C SER A 274 -32.88 -2.97 7.77
N VAL A 275 -32.62 -3.60 6.62
CA VAL A 275 -32.14 -2.97 5.41
C VAL A 275 -33.21 -3.10 4.34
N TYR A 276 -33.80 -1.97 3.92
CA TYR A 276 -34.91 -1.95 2.97
C TYR A 276 -34.60 -1.18 1.71
N LEU A 277 -35.16 -1.66 0.59
CA LEU A 277 -34.95 -1.05 -0.70
C LEU A 277 -35.80 0.24 -0.83
N LEU A 278 -35.17 1.25 -1.36
CA LEU A 278 -35.76 2.51 -1.77
C LEU A 278 -35.67 2.68 -3.29
N PRO A 279 -36.52 3.53 -3.91
CA PRO A 279 -36.43 3.80 -5.34
C PRO A 279 -35.02 4.19 -5.79
N ASN A 280 -34.68 3.92 -7.08
CA ASN A 280 -33.39 4.25 -7.71
C ASN A 280 -32.17 3.52 -7.14
N ASN A 281 -32.30 2.24 -6.81
CA ASN A 281 -31.24 1.39 -6.25
C ASN A 281 -30.60 2.02 -5.00
N ARG A 282 -31.42 2.53 -4.11
CA ARG A 282 -30.99 3.05 -2.81
C ARG A 282 -31.51 2.15 -1.70
N VAL A 283 -30.84 2.17 -0.57
CA VAL A 283 -31.29 1.49 0.67
C VAL A 283 -31.42 2.46 1.81
N GLY A 284 -32.40 2.21 2.65
CA GLY A 284 -32.49 2.76 3.99
C GLY A 284 -32.06 1.67 4.99
N ILE A 285 -31.45 2.08 6.08
CA ILE A 285 -31.05 1.24 7.18
C ILE A 285 -31.75 1.76 8.42
N ARG A 286 -32.42 0.87 9.16
CA ARG A 286 -33.06 1.15 10.45
C ARG A 286 -32.50 0.20 11.48
N VAL A 287 -32.00 0.74 12.59
CA VAL A 287 -31.42 -0.01 13.70
C VAL A 287 -32.19 0.32 14.96
N LYS A 288 -32.76 -0.69 15.61
CA LYS A 288 -33.43 -0.54 16.89
C LYS A 288 -32.47 -0.93 18.02
N ILE A 289 -32.25 0.00 18.95
CA ILE A 289 -31.29 -0.10 20.04
C ILE A 289 -32.04 -0.14 21.35
N GLU A 290 -31.56 -0.93 22.28
CA GLU A 290 -31.88 -0.87 23.70
C GLU A 290 -30.60 -0.45 24.43
N GLU A 291 -30.60 0.78 25.00
CA GLU A 291 -29.37 1.38 25.54
C GLU A 291 -29.02 0.83 26.93
N GLY A 292 -30.05 0.46 27.74
CA GLY A 292 -29.83 0.13 29.11
C GLY A 292 -29.57 1.35 30.00
N MET A 293 -28.96 1.13 31.16
CA MET A 293 -28.54 2.18 32.09
C MET A 293 -27.06 2.53 31.87
N GLN A 294 -26.65 3.75 32.23
CA GLN A 294 -25.25 4.12 32.31
C GLN A 294 -24.67 3.70 33.64
N TYR A 295 -23.56 2.94 33.58
CA TYR A 295 -22.88 2.39 34.75
C TYR A 295 -21.63 3.19 35.11
N HIS A 296 -21.32 3.21 36.41
CA HIS A 296 -20.14 3.81 37.00
C HIS A 296 -19.29 2.80 37.77
N ILE A 297 -18.02 3.04 37.91
CA ILE A 297 -17.12 2.18 38.70
C ILE A 297 -17.33 2.41 40.18
N ARG A 298 -17.72 1.37 40.91
CA ARG A 298 -17.86 1.41 42.36
C ARG A 298 -16.53 1.18 43.06
N ASP A 299 -15.79 0.18 42.63
CA ASP A 299 -14.52 -0.23 43.24
C ASP A 299 -13.71 -1.05 42.25
N ILE A 300 -12.36 -0.97 42.35
CA ILE A 300 -11.44 -1.75 41.55
C ILE A 300 -10.44 -2.42 42.49
N LYS A 301 -10.45 -3.76 42.51
CA LYS A 301 -9.53 -4.58 43.30
C LYS A 301 -8.58 -5.33 42.41
N TRP A 302 -7.32 -5.37 42.79
CA TRP A 302 -6.29 -6.18 42.14
C TRP A 302 -6.02 -7.43 42.99
N VAL A 303 -5.97 -8.59 42.36
CA VAL A 303 -5.76 -9.89 43.00
C VAL A 303 -4.72 -10.66 42.19
N GLY A 304 -3.69 -11.17 42.88
CA GLY A 304 -2.63 -11.98 42.31
C GLY A 304 -1.40 -11.16 41.83
N ASN A 305 -1.36 -9.86 42.06
CA ASN A 305 -0.23 -9.00 41.75
C ASN A 305 0.82 -9.01 42.88
N THR A 306 1.96 -9.66 42.64
CA THR A 306 3.09 -9.72 43.56
C THR A 306 4.27 -8.86 43.09
N VAL A 307 4.41 -8.61 41.82
CA VAL A 307 5.49 -7.86 41.18
C VAL A 307 5.24 -6.34 41.25
N TYR A 308 4.04 -5.93 40.88
CA TYR A 308 3.65 -4.52 40.91
C TYR A 308 2.61 -4.26 42.00
N ARG A 309 2.76 -3.13 42.67
CA ARG A 309 1.77 -2.68 43.65
C ARG A 309 0.47 -2.26 42.99
N SER A 310 -0.65 -2.46 43.68
CA SER A 310 -1.99 -2.13 43.21
C SER A 310 -2.18 -0.65 42.86
N ASP A 311 -1.49 0.25 43.54
CA ASP A 311 -1.49 1.69 43.24
C ASP A 311 -0.89 1.99 41.85
N VAL A 312 0.25 1.37 41.51
CA VAL A 312 0.91 1.50 40.19
C VAL A 312 0.02 0.94 39.07
N LEU A 313 -0.60 -0.23 39.31
CA LEU A 313 -1.50 -0.83 38.34
C LEU A 313 -2.75 0.02 38.11
N SER A 314 -3.28 0.64 39.18
CA SER A 314 -4.42 1.55 39.08
C SER A 314 -4.06 2.85 38.32
N GLU A 315 -2.83 3.34 38.46
CA GLU A 315 -2.34 4.47 37.71
C GLU A 315 -2.22 4.14 36.22
N LEU A 316 -1.66 2.96 35.88
CA LEU A 316 -1.59 2.49 34.50
C LEU A 316 -2.99 2.28 33.89
N LEU A 317 -3.94 1.77 34.66
CA LEU A 317 -5.33 1.62 34.21
C LEU A 317 -5.96 2.99 33.95
N GLY A 318 -5.60 4.02 34.74
CA GLY A 318 -6.07 5.39 34.57
C GLY A 318 -7.56 5.60 34.85
N MET A 319 -8.19 4.68 35.59
CA MET A 319 -9.61 4.75 35.96
C MET A 319 -9.76 4.70 37.49
N LYS A 320 -10.77 5.39 38.00
CA LYS A 320 -11.02 5.54 39.45
C LYS A 320 -12.45 5.25 39.79
N LYS A 321 -12.72 5.03 41.09
CA LYS A 321 -14.04 4.99 41.64
C LYS A 321 -14.85 6.24 41.28
N GLY A 322 -16.07 6.07 40.76
CA GLY A 322 -16.98 7.12 40.32
C GLY A 322 -16.88 7.45 38.82
N ASP A 323 -15.84 6.99 38.13
CA ASP A 323 -15.72 7.15 36.68
C ASP A 323 -16.80 6.35 35.95
N VAL A 324 -17.15 6.79 34.74
CA VAL A 324 -18.04 6.04 33.86
C VAL A 324 -17.37 4.69 33.53
N TYR A 325 -18.16 3.61 33.57
CA TYR A 325 -17.67 2.26 33.24
C TYR A 325 -17.41 2.10 31.76
N ASP A 326 -16.22 2.50 31.33
CA ASP A 326 -15.78 2.35 29.95
C ASP A 326 -15.08 1.00 29.75
N GLN A 327 -15.84 0.00 29.29
CA GLN A 327 -15.36 -1.36 29.08
C GLN A 327 -14.26 -1.41 28.01
N VAL A 328 -14.36 -0.59 26.97
CA VAL A 328 -13.40 -0.55 25.86
C VAL A 328 -12.07 0.05 26.32
N LEU A 329 -12.12 1.11 27.13
CA LEU A 329 -10.93 1.71 27.72
C LEU A 329 -10.24 0.74 28.68
N ILE A 330 -11.00 0.00 29.50
CA ILE A 330 -10.45 -1.04 30.40
C ILE A 330 -9.66 -2.07 29.59
N GLU A 331 -10.25 -2.63 28.55
CA GLU A 331 -9.59 -3.62 27.69
C GLU A 331 -8.33 -3.07 27.04
N LYS A 332 -8.37 -1.84 26.52
CA LYS A 332 -7.21 -1.15 25.96
C LYS A 332 -6.10 -0.98 27.00
N ARG A 333 -6.40 -0.44 28.17
CA ARG A 333 -5.43 -0.19 29.24
C ARG A 333 -4.88 -1.46 29.86
N LEU A 334 -5.65 -2.54 29.88
CA LEU A 334 -5.15 -3.83 30.36
C LEU A 334 -4.26 -4.54 29.34
N GLN A 335 -4.58 -4.51 28.03
CA GLN A 335 -3.96 -5.43 27.08
C GLN A 335 -3.42 -4.81 25.80
N ILE A 336 -4.05 -3.75 25.23
CA ILE A 336 -3.82 -3.29 23.86
C ILE A 336 -2.79 -2.16 23.79
N ASP A 337 -2.94 -1.15 24.63
CA ASP A 337 -2.11 0.06 24.58
C ASP A 337 -0.62 -0.26 24.80
N GLU A 338 0.24 0.56 24.20
CA GLU A 338 1.71 0.45 24.40
C GLU A 338 2.09 0.57 25.89
N ASN A 339 1.33 1.34 26.66
CA ASN A 339 1.50 1.50 28.10
C ASN A 339 0.48 0.68 28.90
N SER A 340 0.00 -0.44 28.37
CA SER A 340 -0.96 -1.30 29.06
C SER A 340 -0.31 -2.02 30.26
N VAL A 341 -1.14 -2.46 31.19
CA VAL A 341 -0.72 -3.30 32.31
C VAL A 341 0.02 -4.54 31.79
N SER A 342 -0.52 -5.23 30.78
CA SER A 342 0.15 -6.39 30.15
C SER A 342 1.52 -6.04 29.57
N THR A 343 1.66 -4.87 28.94
CA THR A 343 2.95 -4.45 28.40
C THR A 343 3.96 -4.21 29.51
N GLY A 344 3.55 -3.58 30.61
CA GLY A 344 4.42 -3.37 31.77
C GLY A 344 5.02 -4.68 32.33
N TYR A 345 4.22 -5.73 32.44
CA TYR A 345 4.70 -7.04 32.83
C TYR A 345 5.54 -7.73 31.76
N MET A 346 5.06 -7.75 30.50
CA MET A 346 5.73 -8.43 29.40
C MET A 346 7.08 -7.78 29.06
N ASP A 347 7.26 -6.49 29.30
CA ASP A 347 8.55 -5.80 29.08
C ASP A 347 9.61 -6.16 30.13
N ASN A 348 9.17 -6.74 31.25
CA ASN A 348 10.03 -7.29 32.28
C ASN A 348 10.09 -8.84 32.25
N GLY A 349 9.81 -9.46 31.10
CA GLY A 349 9.96 -10.89 30.88
C GLY A 349 8.76 -11.74 31.24
N TYR A 350 7.69 -11.19 31.78
CA TYR A 350 6.50 -11.98 32.19
C TYR A 350 5.63 -12.34 30.96
N LEU A 351 6.15 -13.17 30.07
CA LEU A 351 5.46 -13.59 28.83
C LEU A 351 4.12 -14.27 29.10
N PHE A 352 4.01 -15.02 30.19
CA PHE A 352 2.82 -15.77 30.58
C PHE A 352 1.79 -14.93 31.34
N PHE A 353 2.06 -13.64 31.51
CA PHE A 353 1.16 -12.72 32.19
C PHE A 353 -0.23 -12.71 31.56
N HIS A 354 -1.22 -12.81 32.39
CA HIS A 354 -2.63 -12.69 32.00
C HIS A 354 -3.40 -11.92 33.05
N VAL A 355 -4.25 -11.00 32.63
CA VAL A 355 -5.17 -10.26 33.49
C VAL A 355 -6.59 -10.39 32.96
N THR A 356 -7.52 -10.76 33.84
CA THR A 356 -8.94 -10.88 33.52
C THR A 356 -9.72 -9.93 34.42
N PRO A 357 -10.43 -8.95 33.86
CA PRO A 357 -11.38 -8.14 34.59
C PRO A 357 -12.66 -8.99 34.89
N VAL A 358 -13.05 -9.07 36.13
CA VAL A 358 -14.25 -9.78 36.58
C VAL A 358 -15.18 -8.81 37.30
N GLU A 359 -16.41 -8.75 36.82
CA GLU A 359 -17.48 -8.00 37.48
C GLU A 359 -17.99 -8.81 38.69
N THR A 360 -17.64 -8.37 39.88
CA THR A 360 -18.00 -9.09 41.10
C THR A 360 -19.38 -8.71 41.66
N ASN A 361 -19.76 -7.45 41.43
CA ASN A 361 -21.06 -6.96 41.86
C ASN A 361 -21.58 -5.89 40.91
N VAL A 362 -22.78 -6.07 40.42
CA VAL A 362 -23.51 -5.09 39.60
C VAL A 362 -24.78 -4.74 40.34
N ALA A 363 -24.86 -3.58 40.89
CA ALA A 363 -26.03 -3.15 41.66
C ALA A 363 -26.38 -1.70 41.35
N ASN A 364 -27.62 -1.43 41.02
CA ASN A 364 -28.17 -0.17 40.56
C ASN A 364 -27.38 0.30 39.28
N ASP A 365 -26.70 1.44 39.35
CA ASP A 365 -25.89 2.03 38.29
C ASP A 365 -24.37 1.85 38.46
N SER A 366 -23.96 0.86 39.26
CA SER A 366 -22.56 0.74 39.66
C SER A 366 -22.02 -0.68 39.51
N VAL A 367 -20.77 -0.80 39.08
CA VAL A 367 -20.03 -2.05 38.86
C VAL A 367 -18.80 -2.10 39.76
N SER A 368 -18.63 -3.20 40.48
CA SER A 368 -17.38 -3.52 41.19
C SER A 368 -16.54 -4.46 40.35
N LEU A 369 -15.26 -4.12 40.16
CA LEU A 369 -14.33 -4.85 39.30
C LEU A 369 -13.25 -5.52 40.14
N GLU A 370 -12.96 -6.78 39.85
CA GLU A 370 -11.82 -7.51 40.37
C GLU A 370 -10.88 -7.87 39.20
N MET A 371 -9.70 -7.31 39.20
CA MET A 371 -8.67 -7.56 38.20
C MET A 371 -7.85 -8.77 38.65
N ARG A 372 -8.17 -9.95 38.12
CA ARG A 372 -7.45 -11.18 38.43
C ARG A 372 -6.23 -11.32 37.60
N ILE A 373 -5.06 -11.32 38.24
CA ILE A 373 -3.75 -11.40 37.59
C ILE A 373 -3.16 -12.78 37.81
N PHE A 374 -2.63 -13.33 36.76
CA PHE A 374 -1.68 -14.43 36.75
C PHE A 374 -0.38 -13.93 36.18
N GLU A 375 0.67 -13.81 36.98
CA GLU A 375 1.95 -13.23 36.57
C GLU A 375 2.80 -14.24 35.79
N GLY A 376 2.83 -15.49 36.21
CA GLY A 376 3.67 -16.52 35.60
C GLY A 376 5.17 -16.32 35.87
N PRO A 377 6.02 -17.21 35.40
CA PRO A 377 7.48 -17.03 35.45
C PRO A 377 7.96 -16.03 34.40
N GLN A 378 9.15 -15.44 34.65
CA GLN A 378 9.86 -14.66 33.63
C GLN A 378 10.40 -15.60 32.54
N ALA A 379 10.36 -15.15 31.28
CA ALA A 379 10.89 -15.84 30.13
C ALA A 379 12.12 -15.13 29.58
N THR A 380 13.21 -15.88 29.40
CA THR A 380 14.43 -15.43 28.73
C THR A 380 14.43 -15.92 27.28
N ILE A 381 14.81 -15.07 26.35
CA ILE A 381 14.92 -15.43 24.93
C ILE A 381 16.12 -16.37 24.75
N THR A 382 15.88 -17.61 24.31
CA THR A 382 16.94 -18.59 24.03
C THR A 382 17.44 -18.45 22.62
N ASP A 383 16.55 -18.31 21.66
CA ASP A 383 16.92 -18.20 20.24
C ASP A 383 15.94 -17.29 19.48
N VAL A 384 16.43 -16.79 18.35
CA VAL A 384 15.66 -15.99 17.41
C VAL A 384 15.83 -16.58 16.02
N GLU A 385 14.79 -17.21 15.52
CA GLU A 385 14.75 -17.81 14.19
C GLU A 385 14.04 -16.91 13.18
N ILE A 386 14.54 -16.89 11.93
CA ILE A 386 14.02 -16.07 10.85
C ILE A 386 13.62 -16.96 9.69
N HIS A 387 12.39 -16.80 9.21
CA HIS A 387 11.80 -17.60 8.15
C HIS A 387 11.23 -16.71 7.03
N GLY A 388 11.25 -17.21 5.78
CA GLY A 388 10.64 -16.54 4.63
C GLY A 388 11.53 -15.57 3.86
N ASN A 389 12.77 -15.36 4.31
CA ASN A 389 13.75 -14.49 3.65
C ASN A 389 14.49 -15.23 2.53
N THR A 390 13.90 -15.25 1.33
CA THR A 390 14.46 -15.98 0.18
C THR A 390 15.52 -15.18 -0.59
N ARG A 391 15.42 -13.85 -0.60
CA ARG A 391 16.34 -12.93 -1.27
C ARG A 391 17.18 -12.10 -0.30
N THR A 392 16.54 -11.64 0.78
CA THR A 392 17.18 -10.79 1.78
C THR A 392 18.04 -11.64 2.72
N SER A 393 19.29 -11.25 2.91
CA SER A 393 20.19 -11.96 3.82
C SER A 393 19.71 -11.83 5.26
N GLU A 394 19.83 -12.88 6.03
CA GLU A 394 19.44 -12.94 7.44
C GLU A 394 20.10 -11.83 8.27
N ARG A 395 21.34 -11.49 7.95
CA ARG A 395 22.07 -10.38 8.59
C ARG A 395 21.30 -9.05 8.50
N VAL A 396 20.61 -8.77 7.37
CA VAL A 396 19.83 -7.54 7.18
C VAL A 396 18.63 -7.50 8.09
N ILE A 397 18.00 -8.64 8.33
CA ILE A 397 16.85 -8.74 9.24
C ILE A 397 17.35 -8.66 10.68
N ARG A 398 18.33 -9.48 11.05
CA ARG A 398 18.82 -9.63 12.40
C ARG A 398 19.37 -8.32 13.00
N ARG A 399 19.99 -7.46 12.19
CA ARG A 399 20.51 -6.15 12.65
C ARG A 399 19.42 -5.13 13.02
N GLU A 400 18.19 -5.30 12.51
CA GLU A 400 17.04 -4.44 12.82
C GLU A 400 16.24 -4.94 14.04
N LEU A 401 16.48 -6.18 14.48
CA LEU A 401 15.81 -6.73 15.65
C LEU A 401 16.32 -6.08 16.93
N ARG A 402 15.41 -5.96 17.90
CA ARG A 402 15.67 -5.46 19.26
C ARG A 402 15.58 -6.57 20.30
N THR A 403 15.45 -7.81 19.86
CA THR A 403 15.32 -9.00 20.66
C THR A 403 16.54 -9.88 20.42
N TYR A 404 17.33 -10.12 21.45
CA TYR A 404 18.56 -10.90 21.36
C TYR A 404 18.51 -12.13 22.27
N PRO A 405 19.14 -13.24 21.88
CA PRO A 405 19.32 -14.35 22.79
C PRO A 405 20.03 -13.92 24.08
N GLY A 406 19.49 -14.36 25.22
CA GLY A 406 19.95 -13.99 26.55
C GLY A 406 19.21 -12.80 27.20
N ASP A 407 18.45 -12.02 26.42
CA ASP A 407 17.60 -10.93 26.96
C ASP A 407 16.31 -11.51 27.55
N LEU A 408 15.73 -10.75 28.49
CA LEU A 408 14.36 -11.01 28.93
C LEU A 408 13.40 -10.68 27.79
N PHE A 409 12.30 -11.43 27.72
CA PHE A 409 11.25 -11.13 26.75
C PHE A 409 10.69 -9.71 26.98
N SER A 410 10.53 -8.95 25.89
CA SER A 410 9.91 -7.63 25.92
C SER A 410 8.96 -7.49 24.72
N ARG A 411 7.68 -7.25 25.03
CA ARG A 411 6.65 -7.00 24.03
C ARG A 411 6.96 -5.75 23.21
N THR A 412 7.40 -4.69 23.87
CA THR A 412 7.79 -3.44 23.21
C THR A 412 8.93 -3.65 22.22
N ASN A 413 9.95 -4.43 22.58
CA ASN A 413 11.06 -4.75 21.69
C ASN A 413 10.63 -5.60 20.50
N VAL A 414 9.72 -6.54 20.68
CA VAL A 414 9.12 -7.34 19.59
C VAL A 414 8.35 -6.44 18.62
N ILE A 415 7.45 -5.59 19.10
CA ILE A 415 6.66 -4.67 18.27
C ILE A 415 7.59 -3.69 17.54
N ARG A 416 8.61 -3.17 18.23
CA ARG A 416 9.62 -2.27 17.64
C ARG A 416 10.39 -2.98 16.53
N SER A 417 10.80 -4.23 16.73
CA SER A 417 11.47 -5.05 15.72
C SER A 417 10.59 -5.22 14.48
N LEU A 418 9.31 -5.53 14.64
CA LEU A 418 8.37 -5.64 13.51
C LEU A 418 8.19 -4.32 12.77
N ARG A 419 8.13 -3.18 13.47
CA ARG A 419 8.07 -1.86 12.84
C ARG A 419 9.35 -1.53 12.06
N GLU A 420 10.53 -1.81 12.62
CA GLU A 420 11.80 -1.59 11.92
C GLU A 420 11.87 -2.46 10.65
N LEU A 421 11.47 -3.73 10.71
CA LEU A 421 11.39 -4.59 9.54
C LEU A 421 10.38 -4.06 8.49
N ALA A 422 9.22 -3.57 8.91
CA ALA A 422 8.25 -2.97 8.00
C ALA A 422 8.78 -1.70 7.33
N ASN A 423 9.55 -0.87 8.06
CA ASN A 423 10.16 0.36 7.57
C ASN A 423 11.26 0.12 6.51
N LEU A 424 11.90 -1.05 6.50
CA LEU A 424 12.83 -1.41 5.44
C LEU A 424 12.17 -1.41 4.05
N GLY A 425 10.86 -1.66 3.99
CA GLY A 425 10.11 -1.68 2.74
C GLY A 425 10.32 -2.94 1.89
N TYR A 426 11.05 -3.93 2.38
CA TYR A 426 11.32 -5.21 1.70
C TYR A 426 10.25 -6.27 1.94
N PHE A 427 9.48 -6.10 3.01
CA PHE A 427 8.52 -7.06 3.51
C PHE A 427 7.11 -6.51 3.47
N GLU A 428 6.10 -7.39 3.40
CA GLU A 428 4.70 -7.02 3.42
C GLU A 428 4.28 -6.60 4.84
N PRO A 429 3.92 -5.31 5.07
CA PRO A 429 3.65 -4.82 6.43
C PRO A 429 2.46 -5.49 7.10
N GLU A 430 1.41 -5.84 6.34
CA GLU A 430 0.22 -6.50 6.87
C GLU A 430 0.55 -7.90 7.38
N ALA A 431 1.35 -8.68 6.64
CA ALA A 431 1.81 -10.00 7.05
C ALA A 431 2.69 -9.93 8.30
N LEU A 432 3.60 -8.94 8.37
CA LEU A 432 4.44 -8.71 9.55
C LEU A 432 3.62 -8.37 10.80
N MET A 433 2.60 -7.53 10.68
CA MET A 433 1.79 -7.11 11.84
C MET A 433 0.81 -8.18 12.31
N GLN A 434 0.34 -9.08 11.43
CA GLN A 434 -0.59 -10.14 11.78
C GLN A 434 0.11 -11.40 12.29
N ASN A 435 1.15 -11.83 11.60
CA ASN A 435 1.80 -13.13 11.86
C ASN A 435 3.34 -13.04 11.85
N GLY A 436 3.91 -11.83 11.95
CA GLY A 436 5.34 -11.61 11.79
C GLY A 436 6.20 -12.17 12.92
N VAL A 437 5.63 -12.47 14.08
CA VAL A 437 6.35 -13.12 15.17
C VAL A 437 5.45 -14.13 15.87
N ARG A 438 6.00 -15.30 16.15
CA ARG A 438 5.37 -16.34 16.97
C ARG A 438 6.35 -16.71 18.09
N PRO A 439 6.02 -16.33 19.35
CA PRO A 439 6.75 -16.84 20.49
C PRO A 439 6.44 -18.34 20.70
N GLU A 440 7.45 -19.13 20.91
CA GLU A 440 7.35 -20.53 21.31
C GLU A 440 7.94 -20.69 22.73
N PRO A 441 7.08 -20.63 23.75
CA PRO A 441 7.53 -20.63 25.13
C PRO A 441 7.78 -22.05 25.65
N ASN A 442 8.87 -22.23 26.39
CA ASN A 442 9.11 -23.39 27.23
C ASN A 442 8.84 -23.02 28.69
N VAL A 443 7.68 -23.40 29.18
CA VAL A 443 7.22 -23.07 30.54
C VAL A 443 8.08 -23.75 31.62
N GLN A 444 8.68 -24.93 31.34
CA GLN A 444 9.46 -25.68 32.31
C GLN A 444 10.79 -24.99 32.61
N ASP A 445 11.42 -24.45 31.58
CA ASP A 445 12.75 -23.80 31.69
C ASP A 445 12.68 -22.28 31.85
N GLY A 446 11.49 -21.69 31.76
CA GLY A 446 11.32 -20.24 31.78
C GLY A 446 11.97 -19.55 30.57
N THR A 447 11.90 -20.17 29.39
CA THR A 447 12.56 -19.68 28.17
C THR A 447 11.57 -19.53 27.03
N VAL A 448 11.96 -18.75 25.99
CA VAL A 448 11.16 -18.54 24.78
C VAL A 448 12.04 -18.49 23.55
N THR A 449 11.65 -19.21 22.50
CA THR A 449 12.19 -19.02 21.14
C THR A 449 11.27 -18.10 20.36
N LEU A 450 11.85 -17.13 19.64
CA LEU A 450 11.08 -16.19 18.82
C LEU A 450 11.23 -16.55 17.35
N HIS A 451 10.14 -16.95 16.70
CA HIS A 451 10.11 -17.22 15.26
C HIS A 451 9.60 -15.98 14.51
N TYR A 452 10.51 -15.29 13.83
CA TYR A 452 10.16 -14.15 12.94
C TYR A 452 9.87 -14.69 11.54
N THR A 453 8.66 -14.47 11.06
CA THR A 453 8.25 -14.85 9.70
C THR A 453 8.08 -13.60 8.86
N VAL A 454 8.80 -13.52 7.74
CA VAL A 454 8.74 -12.40 6.80
C VAL A 454 8.20 -12.87 5.46
N GLU A 455 7.41 -12.02 4.81
CA GLU A 455 6.95 -12.21 3.44
C GLU A 455 7.57 -11.12 2.57
N GLU A 456 8.46 -11.52 1.64
CA GLU A 456 9.19 -10.57 0.80
C GLU A 456 8.32 -10.03 -0.33
N LYS A 457 8.36 -8.71 -0.51
CA LYS A 457 7.71 -8.02 -1.63
C LYS A 457 8.73 -7.40 -2.58
N GLN A 458 8.26 -7.02 -3.75
CA GLN A 458 9.07 -6.22 -4.66
C GLN A 458 9.21 -4.81 -4.09
N SER A 459 10.45 -4.41 -3.83
CA SER A 459 10.80 -3.15 -3.17
C SER A 459 11.43 -2.10 -4.10
N ASP A 460 11.73 -2.49 -5.34
CA ASP A 460 12.28 -1.56 -6.34
C ASP A 460 11.27 -0.48 -6.68
N GLN A 461 11.72 0.77 -6.71
CA GLN A 461 10.87 1.93 -6.87
C GLN A 461 11.17 2.64 -8.17
N PHE A 462 10.12 2.95 -8.90
CA PHE A 462 10.15 3.92 -9.99
C PHE A 462 9.72 5.27 -9.43
N GLU A 463 10.59 6.27 -9.51
CA GLU A 463 10.33 7.62 -9.07
C GLU A 463 10.07 8.51 -10.28
N ALA A 464 8.94 9.20 -10.31
CA ALA A 464 8.66 10.22 -11.29
C ALA A 464 8.31 11.51 -10.58
N SER A 465 8.91 12.62 -11.00
CA SER A 465 8.53 13.94 -10.52
C SER A 465 8.50 14.94 -11.65
N ALA A 466 7.60 15.92 -11.54
CA ALA A 466 7.54 17.02 -12.49
C ALA A 466 7.02 18.28 -11.79
N GLY A 467 7.49 19.42 -12.26
CA GLY A 467 7.03 20.72 -11.84
C GLY A 467 6.78 21.61 -13.06
N TRP A 468 5.78 22.48 -12.96
CA TRP A 468 5.51 23.50 -13.97
C TRP A 468 5.19 24.82 -13.27
N GLY A 469 5.91 25.87 -13.66
CA GLY A 469 5.72 27.20 -13.13
C GLY A 469 6.55 28.20 -13.95
N GLY A 470 6.06 29.43 -14.09
CA GLY A 470 6.78 30.47 -14.86
C GLY A 470 7.03 30.14 -16.32
N GLY A 471 6.23 29.25 -16.94
CA GLY A 471 6.41 28.82 -18.34
C GLY A 471 7.47 27.74 -18.54
N VAL A 472 8.10 27.24 -17.48
CA VAL A 472 9.12 26.16 -17.54
C VAL A 472 8.55 24.88 -16.95
N PHE A 473 8.74 23.78 -17.68
CA PHE A 473 8.41 22.41 -17.22
C PHE A 473 9.70 21.65 -16.98
N VAL A 474 9.80 20.99 -15.83
CA VAL A 474 10.94 20.12 -15.49
C VAL A 474 10.42 18.78 -15.04
N ALA A 475 10.95 17.71 -15.57
CA ALA A 475 10.63 16.35 -15.19
C ALA A 475 11.86 15.56 -14.74
N SER A 476 11.70 14.72 -13.77
CA SER A 476 12.70 13.74 -13.31
C SER A 476 12.13 12.34 -13.38
N LEU A 477 12.94 11.41 -13.81
CA LEU A 477 12.68 9.98 -13.76
C LEU A 477 13.80 9.30 -12.98
N GLY A 478 13.45 8.44 -12.06
CA GLY A 478 14.41 7.72 -11.23
C GLY A 478 14.06 6.25 -11.11
N LEU A 479 15.08 5.44 -10.96
CA LEU A 479 15.01 4.04 -10.55
C LEU A 479 15.77 3.92 -9.23
N ARG A 480 15.13 3.38 -8.22
CA ARG A 480 15.75 3.09 -6.92
C ARG A 480 15.59 1.62 -6.59
N PHE A 481 16.70 0.96 -6.44
CA PHE A 481 16.81 -0.42 -6.01
C PHE A 481 17.14 -0.44 -4.52
N THR A 482 16.21 -0.89 -3.70
CA THR A 482 16.28 -0.66 -2.23
C THR A 482 16.92 -1.80 -1.45
N ASN A 483 17.02 -2.98 -2.01
CA ASN A 483 17.67 -4.13 -1.40
C ASN A 483 18.87 -4.59 -2.23
N PHE A 484 19.65 -3.66 -2.75
CA PHE A 484 20.81 -3.93 -3.60
C PHE A 484 21.92 -4.65 -2.82
N SER A 485 22.73 -5.43 -3.52
CA SER A 485 23.93 -6.06 -3.00
C SER A 485 25.13 -5.78 -3.88
N LEU A 486 26.05 -4.95 -3.43
CA LEU A 486 27.30 -4.65 -4.11
C LEU A 486 28.23 -5.86 -4.11
N GLY A 487 28.23 -6.65 -3.03
CA GLY A 487 29.08 -7.84 -2.89
C GLY A 487 28.78 -8.93 -3.91
N ARG A 488 27.54 -9.02 -4.39
CA ARG A 488 27.07 -10.03 -5.32
C ARG A 488 27.07 -9.60 -6.79
N ILE A 489 27.66 -8.44 -7.11
CA ILE A 489 27.63 -7.84 -8.47
C ILE A 489 28.32 -8.73 -9.51
N PHE A 490 29.31 -9.53 -9.10
CA PHE A 490 30.04 -10.47 -9.96
C PHE A 490 29.44 -11.88 -10.02
N GLU A 491 28.38 -12.16 -9.25
CA GLU A 491 27.68 -13.44 -9.26
C GLU A 491 26.61 -13.43 -10.36
N LYS A 492 26.80 -14.25 -11.42
CA LYS A 492 25.86 -14.33 -12.56
C LYS A 492 24.43 -14.67 -12.13
N ASN A 493 24.26 -15.56 -11.15
CA ASN A 493 22.95 -16.01 -10.66
C ASN A 493 22.23 -14.97 -9.77
N ALA A 494 22.94 -13.93 -9.32
CA ALA A 494 22.36 -12.87 -8.48
C ALA A 494 21.56 -11.82 -9.30
N TRP A 495 21.77 -11.77 -10.63
CA TRP A 495 21.09 -10.80 -11.51
C TRP A 495 19.63 -11.22 -11.81
N ARG A 496 18.66 -10.72 -10.97
CA ARG A 496 17.20 -10.99 -11.07
C ARG A 496 16.32 -9.79 -10.69
N PRO A 497 16.22 -8.69 -11.39
CA PRO A 497 17.04 -8.18 -12.51
C PRO A 497 18.40 -7.62 -12.09
N ILE A 498 18.60 -7.29 -10.82
CA ILE A 498 19.86 -6.82 -10.24
C ILE A 498 20.21 -7.62 -8.97
N PRO A 499 21.49 -7.66 -8.60
CA PRO A 499 21.92 -8.29 -7.35
C PRO A 499 21.25 -7.68 -6.13
N SER A 500 20.65 -8.51 -5.29
CA SER A 500 19.90 -8.04 -4.11
C SER A 500 20.19 -8.92 -2.89
N GLY A 501 19.87 -8.40 -1.70
CA GLY A 501 19.93 -9.14 -0.45
C GLY A 501 20.68 -8.48 0.70
N ASP A 502 21.51 -7.47 0.46
CA ASP A 502 22.31 -6.82 1.52
C ASP A 502 21.69 -5.55 2.11
N GLY A 503 20.49 -5.18 1.63
CA GLY A 503 19.78 -4.01 2.14
C GLY A 503 20.43 -2.67 1.76
N GLN A 504 21.32 -2.67 0.76
CA GLN A 504 21.90 -1.45 0.19
C GLN A 504 20.91 -0.78 -0.76
N SER A 505 21.12 0.48 -1.07
CA SER A 505 20.30 1.21 -2.05
C SER A 505 21.15 1.73 -3.19
N LEU A 506 20.71 1.49 -4.43
CA LEU A 506 21.28 2.04 -5.64
C LEU A 506 20.21 2.88 -6.34
N GLY A 507 20.49 4.18 -6.55
CA GLY A 507 19.60 5.12 -7.22
C GLY A 507 20.22 5.64 -8.51
N ILE A 508 19.41 5.71 -9.56
CA ILE A 508 19.76 6.38 -10.82
C ILE A 508 18.64 7.35 -11.14
N ARG A 509 18.97 8.63 -11.34
CA ARG A 509 17.98 9.67 -11.65
C ARG A 509 18.41 10.50 -12.84
N VAL A 510 17.45 10.78 -13.72
CA VAL A 510 17.62 11.68 -14.87
C VAL A 510 16.57 12.78 -14.74
N THR A 511 17.01 14.04 -14.86
CA THR A 511 16.14 15.23 -14.83
C THR A 511 16.34 16.03 -16.11
N SER A 512 15.26 16.53 -16.69
CA SER A 512 15.35 17.37 -17.90
C SER A 512 14.16 18.32 -18.00
N ASN A 513 14.37 19.49 -18.64
CA ASN A 513 13.29 20.39 -19.07
C ASN A 513 12.91 20.19 -20.55
N GLY A 514 13.43 19.15 -21.17
CA GLY A 514 13.16 18.80 -22.57
C GLY A 514 13.97 19.58 -23.63
N THR A 515 14.53 20.73 -23.31
CA THR A 515 15.21 21.60 -24.30
C THR A 515 16.62 21.99 -23.93
N GLN A 516 16.81 22.58 -22.77
CA GLN A 516 18.06 23.26 -22.42
C GLN A 516 18.78 22.60 -21.22
N TYR A 517 18.07 21.94 -20.33
CA TYR A 517 18.62 21.38 -19.10
C TYR A 517 18.53 19.86 -19.05
N SER A 518 19.63 19.24 -18.69
CA SER A 518 19.69 17.82 -18.39
C SER A 518 20.62 17.56 -17.22
N ALA A 519 20.19 16.68 -16.31
CA ALA A 519 21.01 16.19 -15.21
C ALA A 519 20.87 14.69 -15.05
N MET A 520 21.94 14.05 -14.64
CA MET A 520 21.97 12.63 -14.28
C MET A 520 22.69 12.48 -12.97
N SER A 521 22.14 11.67 -12.09
CA SER A 521 22.80 11.30 -10.84
C SER A 521 22.74 9.81 -10.57
N VAL A 522 23.79 9.29 -9.96
CA VAL A 522 23.88 7.92 -9.45
C VAL A 522 24.22 8.02 -7.98
N SER A 523 23.51 7.30 -7.15
CA SER A 523 23.71 7.28 -5.70
C SER A 523 23.73 5.85 -5.19
N PHE A 524 24.64 5.58 -4.26
CA PHE A 524 24.76 4.33 -3.54
C PHE A 524 24.68 4.61 -2.06
N THR A 525 23.98 3.77 -1.31
CA THR A 525 23.84 3.91 0.14
C THR A 525 23.97 2.55 0.82
N GLU A 526 24.87 2.46 1.80
CA GLU A 526 25.00 1.35 2.74
C GLU A 526 24.48 1.80 4.12
N PRO A 527 23.30 1.33 4.57
CA PRO A 527 22.69 1.83 5.81
C PRO A 527 23.38 1.37 7.10
N TRP A 528 24.21 0.33 7.03
CA TRP A 528 24.92 -0.25 8.16
C TRP A 528 26.42 -0.45 7.86
N LEU A 529 27.13 0.63 7.61
CA LEU A 529 28.57 0.58 7.36
C LEU A 529 29.30 -0.11 8.55
N GLY A 530 30.01 -1.20 8.24
CA GLY A 530 30.69 -2.04 9.25
C GLY A 530 29.78 -3.04 9.96
N GLY A 531 28.47 -3.06 9.70
CA GLY A 531 27.53 -4.10 10.13
C GLY A 531 27.12 -4.08 11.60
N SER A 532 27.78 -3.32 12.47
CA SER A 532 27.54 -3.31 13.93
C SER A 532 26.73 -2.13 14.45
N LYS A 533 26.67 -1.03 13.68
CA LYS A 533 25.94 0.19 14.04
C LYS A 533 25.18 0.73 12.83
N PRO A 534 24.03 1.39 13.01
CA PRO A 534 23.27 1.99 11.92
C PRO A 534 23.94 3.28 11.40
N ASN A 535 25.16 3.13 10.89
CA ASN A 535 25.91 4.20 10.24
C ASN A 535 25.62 4.18 8.75
N ASN A 536 24.88 5.15 8.27
CA ASN A 536 24.48 5.26 6.87
C ASN A 536 25.61 5.90 6.07
N PHE A 537 26.28 5.11 5.23
CA PHE A 537 27.30 5.58 4.31
C PHE A 537 26.69 5.79 2.92
N SER A 538 26.93 6.95 2.32
CA SER A 538 26.43 7.29 1.00
C SER A 538 27.53 7.81 0.07
N VAL A 539 27.45 7.43 -1.19
CA VAL A 539 28.29 7.95 -2.28
C VAL A 539 27.37 8.39 -3.39
N SER A 540 27.57 9.59 -3.89
CA SER A 540 26.82 10.09 -5.04
C SER A 540 27.75 10.71 -6.07
N PHE A 541 27.34 10.55 -7.33
CA PHE A 541 27.96 11.18 -8.48
C PHE A 541 26.88 11.81 -9.33
N TYR A 542 27.10 13.04 -9.81
CA TYR A 542 26.15 13.72 -10.66
C TYR A 542 26.82 14.58 -11.71
N ARG A 543 26.10 14.75 -12.81
CA ARG A 543 26.45 15.63 -13.90
C ARG A 543 25.19 16.38 -14.32
N SER A 544 25.28 17.69 -14.37
CA SER A 544 24.26 18.56 -14.98
C SER A 544 24.83 19.42 -16.06
N VAL A 545 24.03 19.69 -17.08
CA VAL A 545 24.38 20.53 -18.20
C VAL A 545 23.21 21.43 -18.54
N TYR A 546 23.45 22.67 -18.63
CA TYR A 546 22.59 23.65 -19.29
C TYR A 546 23.21 24.13 -20.59
N ASP A 547 22.45 24.07 -21.66
CA ASP A 547 22.91 24.30 -23.03
C ASP A 547 21.91 25.24 -23.74
N TYR A 548 22.42 26.22 -24.50
CA TYR A 548 21.55 27.11 -25.24
C TYR A 548 20.93 26.49 -26.50
N SER A 549 21.28 25.25 -26.86
CA SER A 549 20.65 24.58 -27.97
C SER A 549 19.17 24.31 -27.68
N LYS A 550 18.32 24.47 -28.68
CA LYS A 550 16.88 24.21 -28.58
C LYS A 550 16.52 22.70 -28.56
N TRP A 551 17.53 21.82 -28.62
CA TRP A 551 17.35 20.36 -28.73
C TRP A 551 18.30 19.61 -27.80
N VAL A 552 17.78 18.75 -26.96
CA VAL A 552 18.53 17.92 -25.99
C VAL A 552 19.65 17.09 -26.62
N TRP A 553 19.52 16.73 -27.88
CA TRP A 553 20.46 15.88 -28.60
C TRP A 553 21.50 16.66 -29.42
N ARG A 554 21.36 17.97 -29.56
CA ARG A 554 22.30 18.81 -30.33
C ARG A 554 23.13 19.60 -29.33
N ARG A 555 24.44 19.31 -29.27
CA ARG A 555 25.38 20.03 -28.41
C ARG A 555 25.64 21.42 -28.99
N SER A 556 25.43 22.44 -28.14
CA SER A 556 25.91 23.77 -28.38
C SER A 556 27.35 23.92 -27.82
N ASP A 557 28.14 24.80 -28.41
CA ASP A 557 29.40 25.19 -27.79
C ASP A 557 29.21 26.12 -26.57
N ASP A 558 27.97 26.60 -26.36
CA ASP A 558 27.61 27.53 -25.30
C ASP A 558 26.91 26.75 -24.18
N TYR A 559 27.63 26.47 -23.12
CA TYR A 559 27.08 25.63 -22.02
C TYR A 559 27.60 26.03 -20.63
N PHE A 560 26.84 25.72 -19.65
CA PHE A 560 27.23 25.63 -18.23
C PHE A 560 27.09 24.17 -17.76
N ARG A 561 28.20 23.60 -17.31
CA ARG A 561 28.25 22.19 -16.87
C ARG A 561 28.76 22.10 -15.45
N ILE A 562 28.12 21.28 -14.67
CA ILE A 562 28.51 20.87 -13.32
C ILE A 562 28.77 19.36 -13.33
N ILE A 563 29.92 18.96 -12.84
CA ILE A 563 30.24 17.56 -12.52
C ILE A 563 30.64 17.52 -11.04
N GLY A 564 30.05 16.65 -10.27
CA GLY A 564 30.33 16.55 -8.85
C GLY A 564 30.16 15.16 -8.31
N GLY A 565 30.76 14.95 -7.13
CA GLY A 565 30.58 13.76 -6.34
C GLY A 565 30.57 14.13 -4.86
N ALA A 566 29.91 13.29 -4.06
CA ALA A 566 29.87 13.46 -2.62
C ALA A 566 29.97 12.11 -1.91
N ILE A 567 30.56 12.12 -0.74
CA ILE A 567 30.65 11.01 0.19
C ILE A 567 30.08 11.47 1.52
N GLY A 568 29.12 10.75 2.04
CA GLY A 568 28.42 11.10 3.27
C GLY A 568 28.39 9.96 4.29
N LEU A 569 28.35 10.33 5.54
CA LEU A 569 28.20 9.44 6.70
C LEU A 569 27.12 9.99 7.62
N GLY A 570 26.05 9.24 7.77
CA GLY A 570 24.95 9.52 8.71
C GLY A 570 25.05 8.63 9.95
N THR A 571 24.90 9.19 11.13
CA THR A 571 24.89 8.45 12.38
C THR A 571 23.65 8.83 13.18
N ARG A 572 23.03 7.85 13.86
CA ARG A 572 21.96 8.10 14.83
C ARG A 572 22.59 8.43 16.17
N LEU A 573 22.17 9.53 16.75
CA LEU A 573 22.62 9.96 18.07
C LEU A 573 21.74 9.30 19.15
N LYS A 574 22.33 9.03 20.32
CA LYS A 574 21.59 8.49 21.47
C LYS A 574 21.10 9.58 22.42
N TRP A 575 21.67 10.75 22.32
CA TRP A 575 21.39 11.93 23.18
C TRP A 575 21.08 13.13 22.27
N PRO A 576 20.08 13.96 22.55
CA PRO A 576 19.12 13.94 23.69
C PRO A 576 18.06 12.82 23.62
N ASP A 577 17.71 12.37 22.44
CA ASP A 577 16.83 11.22 22.18
C ASP A 577 17.28 10.46 20.90
N ASP A 578 16.71 9.30 20.63
CA ASP A 578 17.10 8.44 19.50
C ASP A 578 16.46 8.84 18.16
N TYR A 579 15.76 9.98 18.11
CA TYR A 579 15.27 10.58 16.87
C TYR A 579 16.30 11.52 16.21
N PHE A 580 17.38 11.88 16.93
CA PHE A 580 18.44 12.73 16.41
C PHE A 580 19.39 11.96 15.49
N THR A 581 19.75 12.61 14.38
CA THR A 581 20.72 12.11 13.40
C THR A 581 21.73 13.20 13.08
N LEU A 582 23.00 12.83 12.93
CA LEU A 582 24.05 13.68 12.40
C LEU A 582 24.52 13.12 11.07
N TYR A 583 24.41 13.90 10.01
CA TYR A 583 24.93 13.57 8.68
C TYR A 583 26.08 14.49 8.32
N THR A 584 27.22 13.93 7.97
CA THR A 584 28.41 14.63 7.53
C THR A 584 28.72 14.24 6.10
N GLU A 585 28.89 15.20 5.21
CA GLU A 585 29.14 14.99 3.78
C GLU A 585 30.35 15.82 3.33
N PHE A 586 31.25 15.16 2.64
CA PHE A 586 32.28 15.80 1.84
C PHE A 586 31.86 15.78 0.40
N SER A 587 31.90 16.94 -0.28
CA SER A 587 31.55 17.07 -1.71
C SER A 587 32.57 17.87 -2.50
N TYR A 588 32.74 17.47 -3.75
CA TYR A 588 33.53 18.18 -4.75
C TYR A 588 32.71 18.40 -6.01
N GLN A 589 32.73 19.63 -6.52
CA GLN A 589 32.03 20.04 -7.73
C GLN A 589 32.97 20.84 -8.62
N ASN A 590 32.96 20.55 -9.93
CA ASN A 590 33.61 21.31 -10.95
C ASN A 590 32.57 21.99 -11.84
N TYR A 591 32.65 23.30 -11.90
CA TYR A 591 31.84 24.15 -12.77
C TYR A 591 32.66 24.48 -14.02
N LYS A 592 32.08 24.28 -15.22
CA LYS A 592 32.70 24.66 -16.50
C LYS A 592 31.74 25.49 -17.33
N LEU A 593 32.12 26.70 -17.61
CA LEU A 593 31.39 27.66 -18.46
C LEU A 593 32.11 27.81 -19.80
N ARG A 594 31.33 27.83 -20.89
CA ARG A 594 31.80 28.14 -22.22
C ARG A 594 30.80 29.04 -22.93
N ASN A 595 31.24 30.23 -23.33
CA ASN A 595 30.45 31.27 -23.95
C ASN A 595 29.15 31.61 -23.20
N TRP A 596 29.19 31.48 -21.86
CA TRP A 596 28.03 31.69 -21.04
C TRP A 596 27.76 33.20 -20.89
N LYS A 597 26.58 33.66 -21.32
CA LYS A 597 26.28 35.10 -21.42
C LYS A 597 25.26 35.59 -20.39
N GLN A 598 24.65 34.68 -19.64
CA GLN A 598 23.62 35.05 -18.67
C GLN A 598 24.17 35.00 -17.24
N ASP A 599 23.87 36.03 -16.46
CA ASP A 599 23.89 36.10 -14.99
C ASP A 599 25.21 35.72 -14.28
N PHE A 600 26.34 35.55 -15.00
CA PHE A 600 27.62 35.20 -14.42
C PHE A 600 28.66 36.28 -14.58
N LEU A 601 29.57 36.34 -13.61
CA LEU A 601 30.67 37.28 -13.56
C LEU A 601 31.77 36.97 -14.61
N PHE A 602 31.76 35.74 -15.21
CA PHE A 602 32.63 35.37 -16.31
C PHE A 602 31.94 34.44 -17.31
N THR A 603 32.29 34.60 -18.59
CA THR A 603 31.64 33.83 -19.68
C THR A 603 32.36 32.53 -20.02
N ASN A 604 33.66 32.46 -19.78
CA ASN A 604 34.50 31.31 -20.08
C ASN A 604 35.37 31.00 -18.86
N GLY A 605 35.46 29.73 -18.49
CA GLY A 605 36.35 29.30 -17.41
C GLY A 605 35.88 28.11 -16.64
N THR A 606 36.58 27.80 -15.55
CA THR A 606 36.28 26.73 -14.60
C THR A 606 36.37 27.25 -13.20
N ALA A 607 35.47 26.78 -12.35
CA ALA A 607 35.50 26.96 -10.91
C ALA A 607 35.38 25.62 -10.20
N ASN A 608 35.95 25.50 -9.01
CA ASN A 608 35.93 24.32 -8.19
C ASN A 608 35.30 24.65 -6.83
N ASN A 609 34.43 23.79 -6.36
CA ASN A 609 33.82 23.89 -5.07
C ASN A 609 34.11 22.58 -4.29
N MET A 610 34.84 22.70 -3.21
CA MET A 610 35.10 21.62 -2.28
C MET A 610 34.51 22.01 -0.93
N SER A 611 33.52 21.26 -0.47
CA SER A 611 32.79 21.64 0.74
C SER A 611 32.55 20.45 1.67
N MET A 612 32.41 20.78 2.93
CA MET A 612 32.00 19.86 3.99
C MET A 612 30.68 20.34 4.57
N ARG A 613 29.67 19.45 4.60
CA ARG A 613 28.33 19.74 5.07
C ARG A 613 28.01 18.89 6.30
N PHE A 614 27.50 19.53 7.33
CA PHE A 614 26.98 18.90 8.54
C PHE A 614 25.49 19.17 8.63
N VAL A 615 24.70 18.13 8.84
CA VAL A 615 23.25 18.23 9.03
C VAL A 615 22.88 17.54 10.33
N LEU A 616 22.41 18.33 11.29
CA LEU A 616 21.78 17.82 12.49
C LEU A 616 20.27 17.79 12.25
N GLY A 617 19.69 16.59 12.25
CA GLY A 617 18.28 16.36 12.04
C GLY A 617 17.61 15.69 13.23
N ARG A 618 16.33 15.98 13.45
CA ARG A 618 15.45 15.24 14.37
C ARG A 618 14.11 15.02 13.72
N ASN A 619 13.69 13.76 13.61
CA ASN A 619 12.42 13.42 12.99
C ASN A 619 11.61 12.49 13.91
N SER A 620 10.54 13.02 14.49
CA SER A 620 9.59 12.30 15.35
C SER A 620 8.18 12.23 14.75
N VAL A 621 8.06 12.41 13.43
CA VAL A 621 6.78 12.39 12.70
C VAL A 621 6.19 10.98 12.73
N ASP A 622 4.89 10.87 13.03
CA ASP A 622 4.17 9.60 13.18
C ASP A 622 4.02 8.80 11.89
N GLN A 623 3.84 9.48 10.76
CA GLN A 623 3.70 8.83 9.45
C GLN A 623 4.11 9.76 8.30
N PRO A 624 4.63 9.19 7.18
CA PRO A 624 5.25 10.02 6.14
C PRO A 624 4.25 10.73 5.21
N ILE A 625 3.07 10.15 4.91
CA ILE A 625 2.17 10.67 3.87
C ILE A 625 1.20 11.73 4.39
N TYR A 626 0.60 11.49 5.54
CA TYR A 626 -0.32 12.39 6.22
C TYR A 626 0.02 12.48 7.71
N PRO A 627 1.10 13.19 8.06
CA PRO A 627 1.50 13.36 9.46
C PRO A 627 0.38 13.99 10.28
N ARG A 628 0.10 13.43 11.45
CA ARG A 628 -0.88 13.94 12.41
C ARG A 628 -0.24 14.57 13.63
N THR A 629 0.91 14.03 14.02
CA THR A 629 1.66 14.47 15.21
C THR A 629 3.15 14.39 14.95
N GLY A 630 3.93 15.09 15.77
CA GLY A 630 5.36 15.04 15.73
C GLY A 630 6.01 16.26 15.09
N SER A 631 7.33 16.21 14.96
CA SER A 631 8.12 17.30 14.43
C SER A 631 9.31 16.82 13.61
N ASN A 632 9.72 17.64 12.66
CA ASN A 632 10.90 17.40 11.83
C ASN A 632 11.75 18.67 11.81
N PHE A 633 12.93 18.63 12.46
CA PHE A 633 13.88 19.73 12.50
C PHE A 633 15.14 19.35 11.76
N SER A 634 15.72 20.29 11.03
CA SER A 634 17.05 20.14 10.44
C SER A 634 17.82 21.46 10.49
N LEU A 635 19.07 21.37 10.92
CA LEU A 635 20.05 22.45 10.85
C LEU A 635 21.22 21.97 10.02
N SER A 636 21.52 22.68 8.93
CA SER A 636 22.63 22.34 8.04
C SER A 636 23.65 23.47 8.02
N LEU A 637 24.89 23.09 8.11
CA LEU A 637 26.06 23.96 7.95
C LEU A 637 26.95 23.38 6.88
N GLN A 638 27.19 24.15 5.82
CA GLN A 638 28.12 23.79 4.75
C GLN A 638 29.27 24.79 4.72
N LEU A 639 30.49 24.29 4.76
CA LEU A 639 31.70 25.05 4.81
C LEU A 639 32.62 24.68 3.64
N THR A 640 33.24 25.66 3.02
CA THR A 640 34.38 25.47 2.14
C THR A 640 35.66 25.93 2.84
N PRO A 641 36.84 25.46 2.42
CA PRO A 641 38.07 26.06 2.90
C PRO A 641 38.16 27.55 2.52
N PRO A 642 38.67 28.41 3.40
CA PRO A 642 38.85 29.83 3.12
C PRO A 642 40.08 30.06 2.22
N TYR A 643 39.95 29.72 0.92
CA TYR A 643 41.07 29.72 -0.02
C TYR A 643 41.76 31.06 -0.15
N SER A 644 41.02 32.17 -0.04
CA SER A 644 41.57 33.51 -0.15
C SER A 644 42.62 33.85 0.93
N TYR A 645 42.55 33.17 2.08
CA TYR A 645 43.57 33.32 3.14
C TYR A 645 44.72 32.32 3.05
N ILE A 646 44.56 31.25 2.27
CA ILE A 646 45.53 30.15 2.21
C ILE A 646 46.43 30.24 0.99
N ASN A 647 45.90 30.75 -0.15
CA ASN A 647 46.61 30.67 -1.45
C ASN A 647 47.58 31.80 -1.74
N GLY A 648 47.75 32.78 -0.86
CA GLY A 648 48.71 33.89 -0.98
C GLY A 648 48.43 34.89 -2.09
N LYS A 649 47.23 34.89 -2.71
CA LYS A 649 46.84 35.80 -3.79
C LYS A 649 46.32 37.12 -3.24
N ASP A 650 46.62 38.23 -3.90
CA ASP A 650 46.03 39.52 -3.60
C ASP A 650 44.66 39.69 -4.24
N TYR A 651 43.60 39.52 -3.47
CA TYR A 651 42.21 39.70 -3.88
C TYR A 651 41.76 41.16 -3.97
N THR A 652 42.62 42.10 -3.59
CA THR A 652 42.37 43.55 -3.73
C THR A 652 42.81 44.08 -5.09
N SER A 653 43.62 43.30 -5.85
CA SER A 653 44.18 43.69 -7.12
C SER A 653 43.10 44.00 -8.18
N PRO A 654 43.10 45.17 -8.81
CA PRO A 654 42.17 45.53 -9.87
C PRO A 654 42.37 44.71 -11.15
N THR A 655 43.52 44.04 -11.30
CA THR A 655 43.84 43.20 -12.46
C THR A 655 43.33 41.77 -12.34
N MET A 656 42.87 41.40 -11.14
CA MET A 656 42.34 40.07 -10.92
C MET A 656 41.05 39.87 -11.67
N THR A 657 41.03 38.87 -12.55
CA THR A 657 39.81 38.51 -13.30
C THR A 657 38.79 37.80 -12.41
N SER A 658 37.50 37.89 -12.75
CA SER A 658 36.45 37.18 -12.02
C SER A 658 36.64 35.66 -12.03
N GLN A 659 37.20 35.09 -13.10
CA GLN A 659 37.56 33.68 -13.19
C GLN A 659 38.64 33.28 -12.18
N GLU A 660 39.68 34.10 -12.03
CA GLU A 660 40.74 33.85 -11.05
C GLU A 660 40.25 33.99 -9.62
N ARG A 661 39.39 34.98 -9.35
CA ARG A 661 38.75 35.23 -8.09
C ARG A 661 37.93 34.03 -7.59
N TYR A 662 37.11 33.42 -8.49
CA TYR A 662 36.22 32.33 -8.18
C TYR A 662 36.73 30.94 -8.64
N ARG A 663 38.01 30.80 -8.96
CA ARG A 663 38.60 29.52 -9.36
C ARG A 663 38.40 28.44 -8.30
N TRP A 664 38.50 28.81 -7.05
CA TRP A 664 38.10 28.03 -5.86
C TRP A 664 37.05 28.81 -5.13
N VAL A 665 35.86 28.24 -5.11
CA VAL A 665 34.68 28.85 -4.48
C VAL A 665 34.80 28.74 -2.97
N GLU A 666 34.61 29.87 -2.26
CA GLU A 666 34.66 29.92 -0.82
C GLU A 666 33.40 30.55 -0.25
N TYR A 667 32.79 29.89 0.76
CA TYR A 667 31.63 30.37 1.47
C TYR A 667 31.37 29.54 2.72
N HIS A 668 30.47 30.03 3.56
CA HIS A 668 29.74 29.24 4.56
C HIS A 668 28.25 29.44 4.36
N LYS A 669 27.49 28.32 4.39
CA LYS A 669 26.04 28.31 4.15
C LYS A 669 25.34 27.65 5.32
N TRP A 670 24.36 28.33 5.87
CA TRP A 670 23.53 27.89 6.96
C TRP A 670 22.09 27.73 6.49
N THR A 671 21.45 26.61 6.77
CA THR A 671 20.02 26.44 6.52
C THR A 671 19.38 25.77 7.72
N ALA A 672 18.23 26.28 8.13
CA ALA A 672 17.42 25.72 9.19
C ALA A 672 16.00 25.49 8.68
N ARG A 673 15.43 24.34 9.02
CA ARG A 673 14.04 24.01 8.73
C ARG A 673 13.42 23.41 9.99
N ALA A 674 12.19 23.83 10.30
CA ALA A 674 11.46 23.35 11.44
C ALA A 674 10.01 23.13 11.05
N GLN A 675 9.51 21.90 11.19
CA GLN A 675 8.15 21.50 10.87
C GLN A 675 7.49 20.90 12.12
N TRP A 676 6.23 21.25 12.37
CA TRP A 676 5.40 20.69 13.42
C TRP A 676 4.05 20.28 12.86
N TYR A 677 3.57 19.17 13.38
CA TYR A 677 2.27 18.62 13.05
C TYR A 677 1.48 18.39 14.33
N THR A 678 0.24 18.85 14.38
CA THR A 678 -0.66 18.61 15.51
C THR A 678 -2.11 18.43 15.02
N SER A 679 -2.78 17.41 15.55
CA SER A 679 -4.21 17.21 15.30
C SER A 679 -5.00 18.19 16.14
N VAL A 680 -5.85 19.01 15.51
CA VAL A 680 -6.68 20.02 16.19
C VAL A 680 -8.00 19.40 16.64
N ILE A 681 -8.71 18.74 15.71
CA ILE A 681 -9.99 18.06 15.97
C ILE A 681 -10.05 16.85 15.05
N ASP A 682 -10.23 15.65 15.60
CA ASP A 682 -10.30 14.38 14.84
C ASP A 682 -9.13 14.25 13.86
N ASP A 683 -9.44 14.27 12.56
CA ASP A 683 -8.47 14.13 11.47
C ASP A 683 -7.96 15.49 10.91
N LEU A 684 -8.39 16.63 11.45
CA LEU A 684 -7.93 17.93 11.03
C LEU A 684 -6.56 18.24 11.62
N VAL A 685 -5.57 18.45 10.75
CA VAL A 685 -4.17 18.64 11.14
C VAL A 685 -3.72 20.07 10.85
N LEU A 686 -3.13 20.71 11.84
CA LEU A 686 -2.38 21.94 11.68
C LEU A 686 -0.91 21.60 11.44
N HIS A 687 -0.35 22.11 10.36
CA HIS A 687 1.07 22.02 10.00
C HIS A 687 1.68 23.40 9.98
N PHE A 688 2.75 23.59 10.73
CA PHE A 688 3.59 24.77 10.72
C PHE A 688 4.97 24.43 10.18
N ASN A 689 5.52 25.27 9.29
CA ASN A 689 6.87 25.10 8.74
C ASN A 689 7.57 26.47 8.73
N ALA A 690 8.72 26.53 9.38
CA ALA A 690 9.61 27.68 9.35
C ALA A 690 10.93 27.30 8.68
N GLN A 691 11.44 28.17 7.83
CA GLN A 691 12.71 27.98 7.12
C GLN A 691 13.54 29.27 7.19
N PHE A 692 14.82 29.08 7.32
CA PHE A 692 15.81 30.16 7.28
C PHE A 692 17.06 29.71 6.51
N GLY A 693 17.64 30.59 5.73
CA GLY A 693 18.91 30.35 5.04
C GLY A 693 19.79 31.57 5.01
N TYR A 694 21.08 31.33 5.16
CA TYR A 694 22.11 32.34 5.10
C TYR A 694 23.36 31.82 4.40
N LEU A 695 23.79 32.53 3.36
CA LEU A 695 25.06 32.32 2.69
C LEU A 695 25.99 33.48 3.06
N GLY A 696 27.14 33.14 3.60
CA GLY A 696 28.16 34.12 3.97
C GLY A 696 29.46 33.92 3.21
N TYR A 697 30.36 34.90 3.29
CA TYR A 697 31.71 34.85 2.75
C TYR A 697 32.73 35.00 3.87
N TYR A 698 33.98 34.52 3.66
CA TYR A 698 35.11 34.70 4.60
C TYR A 698 35.84 35.99 4.34
N ASN A 699 36.09 36.31 3.08
CA ASN A 699 36.87 37.49 2.68
C ASN A 699 35.96 38.47 1.93
N LYS A 700 35.90 39.71 2.43
CA LYS A 700 35.09 40.79 1.81
C LYS A 700 35.50 41.10 0.37
N ASN A 701 36.80 40.94 0.06
CA ASN A 701 37.31 41.22 -1.31
C ASN A 701 36.94 40.13 -2.32
N VAL A 702 36.62 38.92 -1.86
CA VAL A 702 36.04 37.83 -2.68
C VAL A 702 34.55 38.03 -2.87
N GLY A 703 33.86 38.38 -1.76
CA GLY A 703 32.41 38.54 -1.71
C GLY A 703 31.65 37.24 -1.75
N TYR A 704 30.34 37.31 -2.04
CA TYR A 704 29.47 36.15 -2.14
C TYR A 704 29.78 35.27 -3.34
N SER A 705 29.61 33.96 -3.17
CA SER A 705 29.75 32.98 -4.24
C SER A 705 28.67 33.19 -5.31
N PRO A 706 29.05 33.30 -6.60
CA PRO A 706 28.06 33.41 -7.67
C PRO A 706 27.35 32.07 -7.95
N PHE A 707 27.87 30.94 -7.47
CA PHE A 707 27.37 29.59 -7.72
C PHE A 707 26.43 29.06 -6.64
N GLU A 708 26.30 29.78 -5.54
CA GLU A 708 25.45 29.43 -4.42
C GLU A 708 24.46 30.57 -4.14
N GLY A 709 23.42 30.29 -3.38
CA GLY A 709 22.44 31.28 -2.98
C GLY A 709 21.03 30.67 -2.90
N PHE A 710 20.05 31.56 -2.81
CA PHE A 710 18.66 31.19 -2.68
C PHE A 710 17.82 31.93 -3.70
N ASP A 711 16.76 31.28 -4.18
CA ASP A 711 15.76 31.86 -5.05
C ASP A 711 14.38 31.66 -4.42
N LEU A 712 13.70 32.74 -4.09
CA LEU A 712 12.43 32.72 -3.39
C LEU A 712 11.26 33.03 -4.32
N GLY A 713 10.20 32.22 -4.22
CA GLY A 713 8.96 32.34 -4.97
C GLY A 713 8.61 31.11 -5.80
N GLY A 714 7.33 30.94 -6.09
CA GLY A 714 6.85 29.86 -6.95
C GLY A 714 6.63 28.53 -6.23
N ASP A 715 6.82 27.44 -6.95
CA ASP A 715 6.57 26.07 -6.54
C ASP A 715 7.78 25.40 -5.84
N GLY A 716 8.95 26.00 -5.88
CA GLY A 716 10.19 25.45 -5.33
C GLY A 716 10.82 24.33 -6.16
N LEU A 717 10.23 23.93 -7.27
CA LEU A 717 10.70 22.83 -8.13
C LEU A 717 11.03 23.29 -9.54
N SER A 718 10.29 24.23 -10.07
CA SER A 718 10.46 24.76 -11.42
C SER A 718 11.03 26.18 -11.35
N GLY A 719 11.90 26.51 -12.30
CA GLY A 719 12.53 27.81 -12.38
C GLY A 719 13.89 27.72 -13.08
N ASN A 720 14.43 28.85 -13.51
CA ASN A 720 15.70 28.84 -14.23
C ASN A 720 16.95 28.72 -13.31
N ASN A 721 16.77 28.87 -12.00
CA ASN A 721 17.87 29.15 -11.08
C ASN A 721 18.42 27.93 -10.35
N PHE A 722 17.67 26.82 -10.27
CA PHE A 722 18.25 25.55 -9.80
C PHE A 722 19.38 25.02 -10.70
N ILE A 723 19.48 25.56 -11.91
CA ILE A 723 20.55 25.30 -12.89
C ILE A 723 21.93 25.65 -12.33
N TYR A 724 22.00 26.64 -11.45
CA TYR A 724 23.26 27.23 -10.99
C TYR A 724 23.72 26.69 -9.63
N GLY A 725 23.06 25.67 -9.07
CA GLY A 725 23.33 25.19 -7.72
C GLY A 725 22.65 26.01 -6.63
N ARG A 726 21.83 27.00 -6.99
CA ARG A 726 21.04 27.78 -6.05
C ARG A 726 19.83 26.99 -5.52
N GLU A 727 19.52 27.17 -4.29
CA GLU A 727 18.38 26.51 -3.66
C GLU A 727 17.08 27.26 -3.97
N SER A 728 16.13 26.58 -4.62
CA SER A 728 14.81 27.15 -4.91
C SER A 728 13.90 26.96 -3.69
N VAL A 729 13.37 28.06 -3.17
CA VAL A 729 12.51 28.10 -2.00
C VAL A 729 11.10 28.49 -2.45
N ALA A 730 10.15 27.58 -2.28
CA ALA A 730 8.76 27.80 -2.64
C ALA A 730 8.13 28.94 -1.83
N LEU A 731 7.38 29.82 -2.48
CA LEU A 731 6.42 30.71 -1.82
C LEU A 731 5.24 30.85 -2.78
N ARG A 732 4.16 30.16 -2.44
CA ARG A 732 2.96 30.03 -3.27
C ARG A 732 2.24 31.36 -3.38
N GLY A 733 1.61 31.66 -4.52
CA GLY A 733 0.98 32.95 -4.80
C GLY A 733 1.93 33.98 -5.42
N TYR A 734 3.19 33.59 -5.68
CA TYR A 734 4.19 34.37 -6.39
C TYR A 734 4.81 33.55 -7.51
N SER A 735 5.29 34.21 -8.55
CA SER A 735 6.01 33.56 -9.64
C SER A 735 7.39 33.07 -9.18
N ASN A 736 7.95 32.07 -9.85
CA ASN A 736 9.25 31.48 -9.52
C ASN A 736 10.36 32.53 -9.49
N GLY A 737 11.12 32.57 -8.37
CA GLY A 737 12.23 33.47 -8.14
C GLY A 737 11.87 34.96 -8.15
N SER A 738 10.58 35.32 -8.17
CA SER A 738 10.15 36.73 -8.28
C SER A 738 10.47 37.59 -7.06
N LEU A 739 10.64 36.96 -5.91
CA LEU A 739 10.97 37.61 -4.65
C LEU A 739 12.49 37.67 -4.39
N THR A 740 13.32 37.21 -5.33
CA THR A 740 14.76 37.28 -5.24
C THR A 740 15.24 38.68 -5.68
N PRO A 741 16.03 39.40 -4.86
CA PRO A 741 16.48 40.73 -5.17
C PRO A 741 17.36 40.76 -6.40
N THR A 742 17.25 41.86 -7.21
CA THR A 742 18.08 42.12 -8.34
C THR A 742 19.29 42.96 -7.94
N VAL A 743 20.50 42.53 -8.25
CA VAL A 743 21.75 43.16 -7.87
C VAL A 743 22.51 43.58 -9.11
N GLY A 744 23.07 44.80 -9.10
CA GLY A 744 23.93 45.29 -10.19
C GLY A 744 23.24 45.31 -11.53
N SER A 745 23.86 44.66 -12.55
CA SER A 745 23.43 44.65 -13.95
C SER A 745 22.22 43.74 -14.26
N GLY A 746 21.37 43.42 -13.29
CA GLY A 746 20.16 42.62 -13.50
C GLY A 746 20.25 41.18 -13.04
N VAL A 747 21.31 40.80 -12.33
CA VAL A 747 21.43 39.44 -11.74
C VAL A 747 20.52 39.31 -10.50
N ARG A 748 19.67 38.29 -10.46
CA ARG A 748 18.90 37.97 -9.30
C ARG A 748 19.71 37.09 -8.35
N MET A 749 19.85 37.51 -7.09
CA MET A 749 20.63 36.79 -6.10
C MET A 749 20.18 37.12 -4.69
N ALA A 750 19.87 36.11 -3.92
CA ALA A 750 19.64 36.24 -2.48
C ALA A 750 20.62 35.36 -1.70
N ASN A 751 21.14 35.92 -0.62
CA ASN A 751 22.05 35.24 0.30
C ASN A 751 21.43 35.00 1.66
N VAL A 752 20.28 35.65 1.93
CA VAL A 752 19.51 35.45 3.15
C VAL A 752 18.04 35.28 2.76
N TYR A 753 17.35 34.35 3.38
CA TYR A 753 15.91 34.24 3.29
C TYR A 753 15.30 33.75 4.59
N ASP A 754 14.05 34.08 4.78
CA ASP A 754 13.14 33.44 5.72
C ASP A 754 11.82 33.06 5.06
N LYS A 755 11.16 32.05 5.62
CA LYS A 755 9.86 31.61 5.15
C LYS A 755 9.09 30.94 6.28
N PHE A 756 7.80 31.27 6.35
CA PHE A 756 6.86 30.69 7.28
C PHE A 756 5.66 30.16 6.49
N THR A 757 5.20 28.96 6.82
CA THR A 757 4.01 28.34 6.24
C THR A 757 3.12 27.83 7.36
N LEU A 758 1.86 28.13 7.29
CA LEU A 758 0.82 27.53 8.12
C LEU A 758 -0.21 26.87 7.23
N GLU A 759 -0.44 25.57 7.43
CA GLU A 759 -1.42 24.83 6.65
C GLU A 759 -2.42 24.12 7.58
N LEU A 760 -3.69 24.17 7.18
CA LEU A 760 -4.73 23.37 7.78
C LEU A 760 -5.13 22.28 6.78
N ARG A 761 -4.89 21.01 7.14
CA ARG A 761 -5.03 19.83 6.28
C ARG A 761 -6.22 19.00 6.73
N TYR A 762 -7.05 18.58 5.78
CA TYR A 762 -8.20 17.70 6.04
C TYR A 762 -8.20 16.50 5.08
N PRO A 763 -8.22 15.26 5.60
CA PRO A 763 -8.18 14.08 4.75
C PRO A 763 -9.55 13.80 4.14
N ILE A 764 -9.55 13.51 2.84
CA ILE A 764 -10.73 13.07 2.09
C ILE A 764 -10.76 11.55 2.03
N VAL A 765 -9.60 10.94 1.77
CA VAL A 765 -9.39 9.49 1.73
C VAL A 765 -8.00 9.21 2.28
N LEU A 766 -7.89 8.34 3.29
CA LEU A 766 -6.62 7.82 3.77
C LEU A 766 -6.65 6.29 3.63
N LYS A 767 -6.05 5.80 2.57
CA LYS A 767 -5.87 4.36 2.31
C LYS A 767 -4.43 4.11 1.88
N PRO A 768 -3.83 2.95 2.18
CA PRO A 768 -2.46 2.64 1.79
C PRO A 768 -2.20 2.80 0.29
N GLN A 769 -3.20 2.48 -0.54
CA GLN A 769 -3.11 2.56 -2.01
C GLN A 769 -3.44 3.93 -2.59
N THR A 770 -4.08 4.83 -1.83
CA THR A 770 -4.44 6.18 -2.30
C THR A 770 -4.79 7.05 -1.12
N SER A 771 -4.01 8.07 -0.87
CA SER A 771 -4.33 9.10 0.12
C SER A 771 -4.65 10.41 -0.59
N VAL A 772 -5.77 11.02 -0.22
CA VAL A 772 -6.22 12.30 -0.77
C VAL A 772 -6.57 13.22 0.38
N TYR A 773 -5.97 14.41 0.40
CA TYR A 773 -6.34 15.44 1.37
C TYR A 773 -6.39 16.83 0.74
N ALA A 774 -7.27 17.66 1.25
CA ALA A 774 -7.35 19.08 0.94
C ALA A 774 -6.56 19.89 1.98
N LEU A 775 -6.09 21.05 1.58
CA LEU A 775 -5.43 21.99 2.47
C LEU A 775 -5.80 23.44 2.14
N VAL A 776 -5.77 24.26 3.17
CA VAL A 776 -5.71 25.70 3.05
C VAL A 776 -4.41 26.16 3.68
N PHE A 777 -3.79 27.18 3.13
CA PHE A 777 -2.49 27.62 3.58
C PHE A 777 -2.35 29.13 3.60
N THR A 778 -1.44 29.60 4.42
CA THR A 778 -0.85 30.93 4.33
C THR A 778 0.67 30.78 4.33
N ASP A 779 1.32 31.43 3.37
CA ASP A 779 2.78 31.50 3.28
C ASP A 779 3.20 32.97 3.49
N ALA A 780 4.32 33.16 4.18
CA ALA A 780 4.95 34.44 4.36
C ALA A 780 6.46 34.27 4.29
N GLY A 781 7.17 35.13 3.57
CA GLY A 781 8.62 35.04 3.46
C GLY A 781 9.22 36.16 2.65
N ASN A 782 10.53 36.32 2.75
CA ASN A 782 11.28 37.29 1.98
C ASN A 782 12.74 36.84 1.76
N SER A 783 13.43 37.54 0.89
CA SER A 783 14.87 37.27 0.67
C SER A 783 15.65 38.56 0.45
N TRP A 784 16.91 38.56 0.87
CA TRP A 784 17.78 39.71 0.86
C TRP A 784 19.16 39.35 0.29
N TYR A 785 19.83 40.34 -0.29
CA TYR A 785 21.18 40.18 -0.79
C TYR A 785 22.22 40.20 0.33
N GLU A 786 22.09 41.09 1.30
CA GLU A 786 23.03 41.22 2.42
C GLU A 786 22.35 40.95 3.75
N LEU A 787 23.12 40.41 4.72
CA LEU A 787 22.64 40.11 6.08
C LEU A 787 22.21 41.39 6.82
N ASN A 788 22.86 42.55 6.58
CA ASN A 788 22.51 43.82 7.20
C ASN A 788 21.14 44.36 6.75
N GLN A 789 20.61 43.86 5.62
CA GLN A 789 19.27 44.18 5.10
C GLN A 789 18.17 43.28 5.71
N PHE A 790 18.55 42.20 6.38
CA PHE A 790 17.62 41.20 6.89
C PHE A 790 16.66 41.81 7.92
N ASN A 791 15.38 41.69 7.66
CA ASN A 791 14.29 42.04 8.54
C ASN A 791 13.21 40.94 8.54
N PRO A 792 13.15 40.09 9.58
CA PRO A 792 12.26 38.95 9.62
C PRO A 792 10.77 39.28 9.64
N PHE A 793 10.40 40.55 9.77
CA PHE A 793 9.01 41.02 9.77
C PHE A 793 8.59 41.71 8.44
N GLN A 794 9.51 41.89 7.52
CA GLN A 794 9.22 42.41 6.20
C GLN A 794 8.95 41.27 5.22
N LEU A 795 7.73 40.73 5.24
CA LEU A 795 7.37 39.50 4.56
C LEU A 795 6.39 39.74 3.43
N TYR A 796 6.60 39.08 2.29
CA TYR A 796 5.63 38.89 1.23
C TYR A 796 4.66 37.79 1.63
N ARG A 797 3.36 38.08 1.63
CA ARG A 797 2.32 37.21 2.19
C ARG A 797 1.41 36.67 1.11
N SER A 798 0.97 35.46 1.30
CA SER A 798 -0.02 34.83 0.43
C SER A 798 -0.96 33.93 1.20
N VAL A 799 -2.09 33.63 0.58
CA VAL A 799 -3.08 32.67 1.06
C VAL A 799 -3.54 31.81 -0.11
N GLY A 800 -3.95 30.61 0.17
CA GLY A 800 -4.44 29.74 -0.89
C GLY A 800 -5.05 28.45 -0.38
N ALA A 801 -5.46 27.64 -1.35
CA ALA A 801 -5.98 26.31 -1.12
C ALA A 801 -5.38 25.33 -2.13
N GLY A 802 -5.34 24.09 -1.74
CA GLY A 802 -4.81 23.05 -2.59
C GLY A 802 -5.31 21.68 -2.20
N PHE A 803 -4.87 20.70 -2.97
CA PHE A 803 -5.10 19.31 -2.66
C PHE A 803 -3.88 18.47 -2.98
N ARG A 804 -3.78 17.34 -2.30
CA ARG A 804 -2.72 16.35 -2.46
C ARG A 804 -3.35 14.99 -2.74
N VAL A 805 -2.76 14.27 -3.68
CA VAL A 805 -3.15 12.90 -4.05
C VAL A 805 -1.90 12.04 -4.03
N PHE A 806 -1.81 11.12 -3.11
CA PHE A 806 -0.74 10.13 -3.11
C PHE A 806 -1.15 8.90 -3.92
N LEU A 807 -0.30 8.52 -4.86
CA LEU A 807 -0.40 7.30 -5.66
C LEU A 807 0.93 6.55 -5.58
N PRO A 808 0.97 5.27 -5.21
CA PRO A 808 2.22 4.52 -5.00
C PRO A 808 3.22 4.57 -6.17
N ILE A 809 2.71 4.60 -7.42
CA ILE A 809 3.54 4.63 -8.64
C ILE A 809 4.07 6.04 -8.94
N PHE A 810 3.28 7.09 -8.67
CA PHE A 810 3.60 8.47 -9.05
C PHE A 810 4.03 9.34 -7.87
N GLY A 811 3.98 8.80 -6.64
CA GLY A 811 4.21 9.58 -5.43
C GLY A 811 3.09 10.57 -5.14
N MET A 812 3.43 11.72 -4.56
CA MET A 812 2.49 12.77 -4.20
C MET A 812 2.25 13.71 -5.39
N LEU A 813 1.01 13.84 -5.81
CA LEU A 813 0.55 14.85 -6.76
C LEU A 813 -0.02 16.03 -5.98
N GLY A 814 0.35 17.25 -6.32
CA GLY A 814 -0.11 18.46 -5.68
C GLY A 814 -0.64 19.48 -6.67
N PHE A 815 -1.70 20.14 -6.29
CA PHE A 815 -2.19 21.34 -6.97
C PHE A 815 -2.51 22.39 -5.91
N ASP A 816 -1.92 23.57 -6.06
CA ASP A 816 -2.16 24.73 -5.20
C ASP A 816 -2.59 25.93 -6.04
N LEU A 817 -3.55 26.66 -5.54
CA LEU A 817 -3.93 27.97 -6.07
C LEU A 817 -3.67 29.00 -4.96
N GLY A 818 -2.63 29.80 -5.15
CA GLY A 818 -2.22 30.82 -4.19
C GLY A 818 -2.49 32.23 -4.68
N TYR A 819 -2.87 33.12 -3.76
CA TYR A 819 -3.02 34.56 -3.99
C TYR A 819 -1.95 35.33 -3.23
N GLY A 820 -1.06 36.02 -3.95
CA GLY A 820 -0.05 36.91 -3.36
C GLY A 820 -0.63 38.31 -3.13
N PHE A 821 -0.56 38.76 -1.87
CA PHE A 821 -1.12 40.07 -1.49
C PHE A 821 -0.18 41.23 -1.84
N ASP A 822 1.11 41.04 -1.64
CA ASP A 822 2.10 42.11 -1.70
C ASP A 822 2.66 42.25 -3.12
N ALA A 823 2.68 43.48 -3.64
CA ALA A 823 3.20 43.74 -4.99
C ALA A 823 4.71 43.57 -5.06
N VAL A 824 5.16 42.84 -6.10
CA VAL A 824 6.59 42.65 -6.35
C VAL A 824 7.12 43.83 -7.15
N PRO A 825 8.16 44.55 -6.66
CA PRO A 825 8.75 45.68 -7.36
C PRO A 825 9.19 45.33 -8.79
N GLY A 826 8.80 46.13 -9.76
CA GLY A 826 9.18 45.94 -11.18
C GLY A 826 8.48 44.84 -11.94
N ASN A 827 7.52 44.11 -11.29
CA ASN A 827 6.77 43.06 -11.96
C ASN A 827 5.33 42.97 -11.43
N SER A 828 4.39 43.65 -12.07
CA SER A 828 2.98 43.69 -11.69
C SER A 828 2.21 42.37 -11.85
N SER A 829 2.76 41.41 -12.55
CA SER A 829 2.16 40.06 -12.77
C SER A 829 2.77 38.96 -11.91
N ALA A 830 3.74 39.26 -11.05
CA ALA A 830 4.45 38.27 -10.27
C ALA A 830 3.69 37.77 -9.03
N ASN A 831 2.67 38.51 -8.59
CA ASN A 831 1.76 38.15 -7.50
C ASN A 831 0.31 37.98 -8.01
N LYS A 832 -0.69 38.00 -7.16
CA LYS A 832 -2.11 37.67 -7.41
C LYS A 832 -2.33 36.17 -7.46
N TRP A 833 -3.32 35.70 -8.24
CA TRP A 833 -3.61 34.26 -8.38
C TRP A 833 -2.53 33.57 -9.21
N GLN A 834 -1.82 32.62 -8.58
CA GLN A 834 -0.80 31.80 -9.22
C GLN A 834 -1.15 30.30 -8.99
N PRO A 835 -1.37 29.54 -10.07
CA PRO A 835 -1.51 28.10 -9.97
C PRO A 835 -0.13 27.42 -9.89
N HIS A 836 -0.01 26.42 -9.03
CA HIS A 836 1.19 25.58 -8.88
C HIS A 836 0.79 24.12 -9.00
N PHE A 837 1.46 23.39 -9.86
CA PHE A 837 1.23 21.97 -10.08
C PHE A 837 2.52 21.18 -9.80
N LEU A 838 2.43 20.18 -8.95
CA LEU A 838 3.55 19.41 -8.45
C LEU A 838 3.30 17.92 -8.66
N ILE A 839 4.31 17.20 -9.10
CA ILE A 839 4.31 15.74 -9.21
C ILE A 839 5.53 15.21 -8.47
N GLY A 840 5.33 14.19 -7.59
CA GLY A 840 6.44 13.55 -6.88
C GLY A 840 7.15 14.48 -5.90
N MET A 841 6.39 15.20 -5.09
CA MET A 841 7.00 16.00 -4.02
C MET A 841 7.88 15.10 -3.14
N PRO A 842 9.11 15.51 -2.84
CA PRO A 842 9.86 14.87 -1.78
C PRO A 842 9.08 15.03 -0.47
N LEU A 843 8.81 13.93 0.16
CA LEU A 843 8.17 13.87 1.49
C LEU A 843 9.11 14.42 2.56
#